data_0d397f79657963b2a9b6c2694680d770
#
_entry.id   0d397f79657963b2a9b6c2694680d770
#
_cell.length_a   1.000
_cell.length_b   1.000
_cell.length_c   1.000
_cell.angle_alpha   90.00
_cell.angle_beta   90.00
_cell.angle_gamma   90.00
#
_symmetry.space_group_name_H-M   'P 1'
#
loop_
_entity.id
_entity.type
_entity.pdbx_description
1 polymer ?
#
loop_
_entity_poly.entity_id
_entity_poly.type
_entity_poly.pdbx_seq_one_letter_code
_entity_poly.pdbx_strand_id
1 'polypeptide(L)'
;MKVYQTNEIKNIALLGSSGSGKTTLVEAMLFESGVIKRRGSVAAKNTVSDYFPVEQEYGYSVFSTVLHVEWNNKKLNIIDCPGSDDFVGSTVTALNVTDTAIILLNGQYGVEVGTQNHFRYTEKLNKPVIFLVNQLDNEKCDYDNILEQLKEAYGSKVVPIQYPIATGPGFNALIDVLLMKKYSWKPEGGAPTIENIPAEEMDKAMEMHKALVEAAAENDENLMEKFFEQDSLTEDEMREGIRKGLVARGMFPVFCVCGGKDMGVRRLMEFLGNVVPFVSEMPKVQNTEGKEVAPDSNGPESLYFFKTSVEPHIGEVSYFKVMSGKVHEGDDLLNADRGSKERIAQIYVVAGGNRVKVEELQAGDIGAAVKLKDVKTGNTLNGKDCDYKFNFIKYPNSKYTRAIKPVNEADVEKMMSILNRMREEDPTWVIEQSKELKQTLVHGQGEFHLRTLKWRLENNEKLPVKYEEPKIPYRETITKAARADYRHKKQSGGAGQFGEVHLIVEPYKEGMPVPDTYKFNGQEFKITVRGTEEIPLEWGGKLVFINSIVGGSIDARFLPAIMKGIMSRMEQGPLTGSYARDVRVIVYDGKMHPVDSNEISFMLAGRNAFSEAFKNAGPKILEPIYDVEVFVPSDRMGDVMGDLQGRRAMIMGMSSEKGFEKLVAKVPLKEMSSYSTALSSLTGGRASFIMKFSSYELVPTDVQDKLMKDFEAKQIEE
;
A
#
# COMPACT_ATOMS: atom_id res chain seq x y z
N MET A 1 33.13 -7.43 13.20
CA MET A 1 32.15 -8.46 12.79
C MET A 1 32.73 -9.27 11.66
N LYS A 2 32.51 -10.61 11.61
CA LYS A 2 32.93 -11.46 10.49
C LYS A 2 32.22 -11.05 9.20
N VAL A 3 32.88 -11.12 8.05
CA VAL A 3 32.22 -11.04 6.74
C VAL A 3 31.58 -12.39 6.43
N TYR A 4 30.28 -12.42 6.25
CA TYR A 4 29.53 -13.64 5.94
C TYR A 4 29.43 -13.84 4.43
N GLN A 5 29.61 -15.08 3.99
CA GLN A 5 29.46 -15.47 2.59
C GLN A 5 27.98 -15.65 2.25
N THR A 6 27.63 -15.55 0.97
CA THR A 6 26.24 -15.69 0.49
C THR A 6 25.56 -16.97 0.99
N ASN A 7 26.27 -18.06 1.09
CA ASN A 7 25.78 -19.35 1.62
C ASN A 7 25.83 -19.47 3.16
N GLU A 8 26.11 -18.40 3.87
CA GLU A 8 26.03 -18.30 5.33
C GLU A 8 24.92 -17.33 5.79
N ILE A 9 24.23 -16.68 4.85
CA ILE A 9 23.24 -15.61 5.11
C ILE A 9 21.82 -16.14 4.91
N LYS A 10 20.95 -15.89 5.87
CA LYS A 10 19.51 -16.16 5.82
C LYS A 10 18.74 -14.86 6.01
N ASN A 11 17.75 -14.60 5.16
CA ASN A 11 16.92 -13.40 5.21
C ASN A 11 15.49 -13.76 5.59
N ILE A 12 15.00 -13.25 6.69
CA ILE A 12 13.75 -13.67 7.34
C ILE A 12 12.86 -12.47 7.62
N ALA A 13 11.60 -12.55 7.22
CA ALA A 13 10.55 -11.64 7.65
C ALA A 13 9.78 -12.24 8.82
N LEU A 14 9.62 -11.47 9.89
CA LEU A 14 8.86 -11.88 11.06
C LEU A 14 7.49 -11.21 11.04
N LEU A 15 6.47 -12.01 10.82
CA LEU A 15 5.08 -11.60 10.62
C LEU A 15 4.18 -12.17 11.73
N GLY A 16 2.96 -11.70 11.80
CA GLY A 16 1.95 -12.19 12.73
C GLY A 16 1.06 -11.05 13.23
N SER A 17 -0.09 -11.40 13.79
CA SER A 17 -1.04 -10.44 14.34
C SER A 17 -0.41 -9.55 15.42
N SER A 18 -1.03 -8.40 15.67
CA SER A 18 -0.68 -7.56 16.81
C SER A 18 -0.84 -8.36 18.11
N GLY A 19 0.13 -8.27 19.01
CA GLY A 19 0.11 -9.03 20.27
C GLY A 19 0.58 -10.50 20.17
N SER A 20 1.02 -10.98 19.00
CA SER A 20 1.56 -12.35 18.85
C SER A 20 2.95 -12.54 19.48
N GLY A 21 3.62 -11.45 19.88
CA GLY A 21 4.90 -11.49 20.56
C GLY A 21 6.12 -11.42 19.67
N LYS A 22 6.00 -10.89 18.43
CA LYS A 22 7.12 -10.75 17.47
C LYS A 22 8.32 -10.00 18.07
N THR A 23 8.09 -8.79 18.53
CA THR A 23 9.13 -7.93 19.12
C THR A 23 9.77 -8.57 20.36
N THR A 24 8.98 -9.25 21.20
CA THR A 24 9.49 -9.99 22.36
C THR A 24 10.36 -11.18 21.94
N LEU A 25 9.98 -11.89 20.89
CA LEU A 25 10.78 -13.00 20.36
C LEU A 25 12.11 -12.49 19.79
N VAL A 26 12.09 -11.43 19.02
CA VAL A 26 13.32 -10.83 18.45
C VAL A 26 14.25 -10.35 19.56
N GLU A 27 13.72 -9.74 20.61
CA GLU A 27 14.50 -9.32 21.77
C GLU A 27 15.20 -10.52 22.45
N ALA A 28 14.51 -11.67 22.55
CA ALA A 28 15.09 -12.91 23.03
C ALA A 28 16.18 -13.45 22.10
N MET A 29 15.96 -13.43 20.78
CA MET A 29 16.96 -13.86 19.79
C MET A 29 18.22 -12.99 19.84
N LEU A 30 18.09 -11.69 19.95
CA LEU A 30 19.21 -10.75 20.08
C LEU A 30 20.01 -10.99 21.38
N PHE A 31 19.31 -11.29 22.45
CA PHE A 31 19.95 -11.60 23.73
C PHE A 31 20.69 -12.94 23.69
N GLU A 32 20.07 -14.01 23.22
CA GLU A 32 20.65 -15.34 23.15
C GLU A 32 21.85 -15.41 22.18
N SER A 33 21.85 -14.62 21.12
CA SER A 33 22.98 -14.50 20.18
C SER A 33 24.09 -13.57 20.67
N GLY A 34 23.89 -12.87 21.78
CA GLY A 34 24.86 -11.94 22.34
C GLY A 34 24.97 -10.58 21.64
N VAL A 35 24.07 -10.28 20.71
CA VAL A 35 24.00 -8.95 20.05
C VAL A 35 23.65 -7.88 21.08
N ILE A 36 22.78 -8.19 22.04
CA ILE A 36 22.49 -7.35 23.19
C ILE A 36 22.86 -8.06 24.49
N LYS A 37 23.28 -7.27 25.48
CA LYS A 37 23.71 -7.79 26.81
C LYS A 37 22.57 -7.88 27.81
N ARG A 38 21.47 -7.16 27.57
CA ARG A 38 20.31 -7.08 28.46
C ARG A 38 19.05 -7.02 27.61
N ARG A 39 18.07 -7.83 27.98
CA ARG A 39 16.75 -7.81 27.33
C ARG A 39 15.95 -6.59 27.75
N GLY A 40 15.33 -5.94 26.76
CA GLY A 40 14.27 -4.99 26.99
C GLY A 40 12.90 -5.66 27.03
N SER A 41 11.86 -4.86 27.20
CA SER A 41 10.46 -5.28 27.08
C SER A 41 9.60 -4.18 26.48
N VAL A 42 8.51 -4.55 25.81
CA VAL A 42 7.54 -3.60 25.28
C VAL A 42 6.93 -2.76 26.39
N ALA A 43 6.63 -3.37 27.54
CA ALA A 43 6.09 -2.67 28.70
C ALA A 43 7.05 -1.61 29.28
N ALA A 44 8.36 -1.90 29.26
CA ALA A 44 9.39 -0.95 29.69
C ALA A 44 9.79 0.06 28.59
N LYS A 45 9.20 -0.04 27.39
CA LYS A 45 9.47 0.84 26.22
C LYS A 45 10.96 0.92 25.83
N ASN A 46 11.68 -0.18 25.96
CA ASN A 46 13.12 -0.23 25.77
C ASN A 46 13.61 -1.41 24.92
N THR A 47 12.74 -1.96 24.07
CA THR A 47 13.15 -3.00 23.10
C THR A 47 14.01 -2.39 21.99
N VAL A 48 14.86 -3.22 21.40
CA VAL A 48 15.73 -2.81 20.29
C VAL A 48 14.90 -2.53 19.02
N SER A 49 13.82 -3.26 18.80
CA SER A 49 12.99 -3.16 17.62
C SER A 49 12.10 -1.90 17.63
N ASP A 50 11.37 -1.66 18.73
CA ASP A 50 10.45 -0.51 18.87
C ASP A 50 11.17 0.69 19.52
N TYR A 51 12.07 1.32 18.78
CA TYR A 51 12.92 2.40 19.30
C TYR A 51 12.46 3.80 18.89
N PHE A 52 11.48 3.93 18.02
CA PHE A 52 10.92 5.23 17.65
C PHE A 52 9.93 5.74 18.72
N PRO A 53 9.90 7.06 18.98
CA PRO A 53 9.02 7.64 19.99
C PRO A 53 7.54 7.28 19.81
N VAL A 54 7.05 7.22 18.57
CA VAL A 54 5.66 6.84 18.27
C VAL A 54 5.34 5.41 18.67
N GLU A 55 6.28 4.48 18.47
CA GLU A 55 6.14 3.07 18.86
C GLU A 55 6.12 2.91 20.36
N GLN A 56 7.01 3.64 21.06
CA GLN A 56 7.07 3.66 22.52
C GLN A 56 5.81 4.28 23.14
N GLU A 57 5.23 5.30 22.50
CA GLU A 57 3.98 5.91 22.94
C GLU A 57 2.79 4.97 22.79
N TYR A 58 2.68 4.31 21.63
CA TYR A 58 1.57 3.40 21.37
C TYR A 58 1.73 2.01 22.00
N GLY A 59 2.96 1.60 22.32
CA GLY A 59 3.26 0.26 22.85
C GLY A 59 3.15 -0.86 21.82
N TYR A 60 3.28 -0.55 20.53
CA TYR A 60 3.35 -1.52 19.41
C TYR A 60 4.06 -0.95 18.21
N SER A 61 4.56 -1.87 17.37
CA SER A 61 5.35 -1.54 16.19
C SER A 61 4.53 -0.80 15.13
N VAL A 62 5.11 0.27 14.60
CA VAL A 62 4.58 1.09 13.50
C VAL A 62 5.44 0.90 12.24
N PHE A 63 6.73 0.73 12.41
CA PHE A 63 7.70 0.49 11.34
C PHE A 63 8.21 -0.95 11.34
N SER A 64 8.65 -1.41 10.19
CA SER A 64 9.52 -2.59 10.17
C SER A 64 10.91 -2.23 10.70
N THR A 65 11.52 -3.13 11.45
CA THR A 65 12.86 -2.94 11.98
C THR A 65 13.81 -3.99 11.45
N VAL A 66 14.92 -3.55 10.88
CA VAL A 66 15.97 -4.43 10.38
C VAL A 66 16.89 -4.79 11.55
N LEU A 67 17.11 -6.09 11.73
CA LEU A 67 17.87 -6.68 12.81
C LEU A 67 18.75 -7.81 12.25
N HIS A 68 19.74 -8.23 13.02
CA HIS A 68 20.50 -9.42 12.71
C HIS A 68 20.88 -10.18 13.98
N VAL A 69 21.03 -11.47 13.83
CA VAL A 69 21.66 -12.35 14.83
C VAL A 69 22.74 -13.20 14.17
N GLU A 70 23.77 -13.53 14.95
CA GLU A 70 24.81 -14.46 14.54
C GLU A 70 24.65 -15.74 15.36
N TRP A 71 24.41 -16.86 14.68
CA TRP A 71 24.19 -18.15 15.32
C TRP A 71 24.83 -19.28 14.54
N ASN A 72 25.66 -20.10 15.20
CA ASN A 72 26.33 -21.25 14.59
C ASN A 72 27.02 -20.96 13.24
N ASN A 73 27.79 -19.88 13.17
CA ASN A 73 28.44 -19.37 11.95
C ASN A 73 27.50 -18.98 10.80
N LYS A 74 26.25 -18.76 11.09
CA LYS A 74 25.28 -18.18 10.16
C LYS A 74 24.87 -16.77 10.60
N LYS A 75 24.57 -15.92 9.64
CA LYS A 75 23.95 -14.62 9.87
C LYS A 75 22.48 -14.68 9.49
N LEU A 76 21.61 -14.42 10.44
CA LEU A 76 20.19 -14.30 10.24
C LEU A 76 19.83 -12.82 10.19
N ASN A 77 19.54 -12.30 9.02
CA ASN A 77 18.91 -10.98 8.88
C ASN A 77 17.42 -11.14 9.15
N ILE A 78 16.89 -10.37 10.07
CA ILE A 78 15.50 -10.45 10.50
C ILE A 78 14.86 -9.07 10.31
N ILE A 79 13.71 -9.03 9.65
CA ILE A 79 12.89 -7.82 9.57
C ILE A 79 11.64 -8.06 10.43
N ASP A 80 11.61 -7.41 11.58
CA ASP A 80 10.45 -7.41 12.49
C ASP A 80 9.38 -6.45 11.94
N CYS A 81 8.21 -6.98 11.57
CA CYS A 81 7.15 -6.23 10.91
C CYS A 81 6.02 -5.87 11.88
N PRO A 82 5.35 -4.71 11.68
CA PRO A 82 4.13 -4.39 12.41
C PRO A 82 3.05 -5.46 12.22
N GLY A 83 2.27 -5.69 13.27
CA GLY A 83 1.19 -6.68 13.23
C GLY A 83 -0.14 -6.14 12.70
N SER A 84 -0.30 -4.82 12.61
CA SER A 84 -1.53 -4.18 12.12
C SER A 84 -1.51 -4.06 10.59
N ASP A 85 -2.65 -4.35 9.95
CA ASP A 85 -2.84 -4.20 8.51
C ASP A 85 -2.69 -2.73 8.04
N ASP A 86 -2.87 -1.77 8.91
CA ASP A 86 -2.64 -0.35 8.60
C ASP A 86 -1.18 -0.06 8.21
N PHE A 87 -0.25 -0.93 8.62
CA PHE A 87 1.18 -0.82 8.29
C PHE A 87 1.65 -1.93 7.32
N VAL A 88 0.74 -2.46 6.54
CA VAL A 88 1.01 -3.53 5.56
C VAL A 88 2.14 -3.21 4.57
N GLY A 89 2.39 -1.93 4.29
CA GLY A 89 3.52 -1.51 3.47
C GLY A 89 4.86 -2.05 3.98
N SER A 90 5.07 -2.04 5.29
CA SER A 90 6.25 -2.61 5.92
C SER A 90 6.37 -4.13 5.71
N THR A 91 5.25 -4.85 5.82
CA THR A 91 5.20 -6.31 5.53
C THR A 91 5.53 -6.62 4.07
N VAL A 92 4.95 -5.85 3.15
CA VAL A 92 5.20 -6.03 1.71
C VAL A 92 6.67 -5.74 1.37
N THR A 93 7.24 -4.69 1.94
CA THR A 93 8.68 -4.38 1.79
C THR A 93 9.54 -5.53 2.31
N ALA A 94 9.30 -5.99 3.53
CA ALA A 94 10.06 -7.09 4.13
C ALA A 94 10.00 -8.36 3.29
N LEU A 95 8.82 -8.75 2.82
CA LEU A 95 8.65 -9.95 1.99
C LEU A 95 9.32 -9.84 0.62
N ASN A 96 9.48 -8.65 0.06
CA ASN A 96 10.19 -8.46 -1.21
C ASN A 96 11.70 -8.63 -1.08
N VAL A 97 12.28 -8.38 0.09
CA VAL A 97 13.74 -8.41 0.28
C VAL A 97 14.22 -9.60 1.10
N THR A 98 13.32 -10.33 1.75
CA THR A 98 13.63 -11.55 2.50
C THR A 98 13.24 -12.81 1.72
N ASP A 99 13.72 -13.95 2.18
CA ASP A 99 13.55 -15.25 1.51
C ASP A 99 12.48 -16.12 2.19
N THR A 100 12.40 -16.07 3.51
CA THR A 100 11.48 -16.89 4.31
C THR A 100 10.67 -16.01 5.25
N ALA A 101 9.38 -16.30 5.37
CA ALA A 101 8.49 -15.66 6.34
C ALA A 101 8.22 -16.59 7.53
N ILE A 102 8.34 -16.05 8.73
CA ILE A 102 7.84 -16.68 9.95
C ILE A 102 6.57 -15.97 10.34
N ILE A 103 5.48 -16.69 10.47
CA ILE A 103 4.19 -16.17 10.95
C ILE A 103 3.96 -16.63 12.38
N LEU A 104 4.04 -15.71 13.33
CA LEU A 104 3.75 -15.96 14.74
C LEU A 104 2.26 -16.03 14.98
N LEU A 105 1.88 -17.04 15.76
CA LEU A 105 0.52 -17.18 16.30
C LEU A 105 0.55 -16.95 17.81
N ASN A 106 -0.45 -16.23 18.29
CA ASN A 106 -0.69 -16.08 19.72
C ASN A 106 -1.26 -17.39 20.28
N GLY A 107 -0.64 -17.93 21.33
CA GLY A 107 -1.08 -19.18 21.94
C GLY A 107 -2.51 -19.18 22.50
N GLN A 108 -3.07 -18.01 22.79
CA GLN A 108 -4.43 -17.87 23.25
C GLN A 108 -5.45 -17.84 22.09
N TYR A 109 -5.12 -17.18 20.98
CA TYR A 109 -6.06 -16.87 19.92
C TYR A 109 -5.91 -17.74 18.67
N GLY A 110 -4.75 -18.39 18.49
CA GLY A 110 -4.49 -19.26 17.35
C GLY A 110 -4.45 -18.51 16.02
N VAL A 111 -5.18 -19.01 15.03
CA VAL A 111 -5.28 -18.39 13.71
C VAL A 111 -6.21 -17.19 13.76
N GLU A 112 -5.62 -16.01 13.70
CA GLU A 112 -6.33 -14.74 13.69
C GLU A 112 -6.44 -14.17 12.26
N VAL A 113 -7.19 -13.10 12.12
CA VAL A 113 -7.31 -12.33 10.88
C VAL A 113 -5.95 -11.89 10.35
N GLY A 114 -5.10 -11.36 11.23
CA GLY A 114 -3.74 -10.95 10.86
C GLY A 114 -2.90 -12.12 10.33
N THR A 115 -3.08 -13.31 10.89
CA THR A 115 -2.44 -14.54 10.38
C THR A 115 -2.85 -14.81 8.93
N GLN A 116 -4.15 -14.75 8.63
CA GLN A 116 -4.70 -14.99 7.29
C GLN A 116 -4.25 -13.92 6.30
N ASN A 117 -4.23 -12.66 6.71
CA ASN A 117 -3.78 -11.54 5.88
C ASN A 117 -2.30 -11.66 5.53
N HIS A 118 -1.45 -11.92 6.51
CA HIS A 118 -0.01 -12.13 6.29
C HIS A 118 0.26 -13.35 5.39
N PHE A 119 -0.45 -14.45 5.60
CA PHE A 119 -0.29 -15.63 4.74
C PHE A 119 -0.65 -15.34 3.28
N ARG A 120 -1.72 -14.59 3.01
CA ARG A 120 -2.08 -14.17 1.65
C ARG A 120 -0.97 -13.37 0.96
N TYR A 121 -0.28 -12.48 1.68
CA TYR A 121 0.87 -11.76 1.12
C TYR A 121 2.04 -12.69 0.82
N THR A 122 2.31 -13.66 1.68
CA THR A 122 3.36 -14.67 1.39
C THR A 122 2.99 -15.53 0.17
N GLU A 123 1.72 -15.87 0.00
CA GLU A 123 1.22 -16.61 -1.16
C GLU A 123 1.37 -15.79 -2.46
N LYS A 124 0.95 -14.53 -2.43
CA LYS A 124 1.07 -13.61 -3.56
C LYS A 124 2.52 -13.40 -4.02
N LEU A 125 3.46 -13.39 -3.08
CA LEU A 125 4.90 -13.20 -3.35
C LEU A 125 5.68 -14.51 -3.40
N ASN A 126 4.98 -15.64 -3.36
CA ASN A 126 5.55 -16.99 -3.42
C ASN A 126 6.69 -17.23 -2.43
N LYS A 127 6.51 -16.85 -1.17
CA LYS A 127 7.54 -16.98 -0.13
C LYS A 127 7.34 -18.24 0.71
N PRO A 128 8.42 -18.94 1.09
CA PRO A 128 8.41 -19.96 2.13
C PRO A 128 7.79 -19.46 3.43
N VAL A 129 7.04 -20.31 4.12
CA VAL A 129 6.34 -19.97 5.38
C VAL A 129 6.65 -21.00 6.45
N ILE A 130 7.00 -20.51 7.63
CA ILE A 130 7.07 -21.28 8.88
C ILE A 130 6.05 -20.67 9.84
N PHE A 131 5.20 -21.50 10.43
CA PHE A 131 4.32 -21.09 11.52
C PHE A 131 5.02 -21.29 12.86
N LEU A 132 4.85 -20.33 13.76
CA LEU A 132 5.47 -20.37 15.08
C LEU A 132 4.40 -20.10 16.14
N VAL A 133 4.03 -21.09 16.91
CA VAL A 133 3.12 -20.94 18.04
C VAL A 133 3.89 -20.39 19.23
N ASN A 134 3.56 -19.19 19.64
CA ASN A 134 4.21 -18.46 20.74
C ASN A 134 3.28 -18.36 21.96
N GLN A 135 3.79 -17.95 23.08
CA GLN A 135 3.04 -17.77 24.33
C GLN A 135 2.40 -19.08 24.82
N LEU A 136 3.14 -20.16 24.75
CA LEU A 136 2.70 -21.48 25.20
C LEU A 136 2.43 -21.56 26.71
N ASP A 137 2.92 -20.59 27.45
CA ASP A 137 2.70 -20.41 28.89
C ASP A 137 1.38 -19.70 29.22
N ASN A 138 0.63 -19.25 28.25
CA ASN A 138 -0.69 -18.66 28.47
C ASN A 138 -1.67 -19.75 28.96
N GLU A 139 -2.42 -19.43 30.01
CA GLU A 139 -3.38 -20.38 30.62
C GLU A 139 -4.48 -20.85 29.66
N LYS A 140 -4.77 -20.07 28.61
CA LYS A 140 -5.78 -20.38 27.59
C LYS A 140 -5.17 -20.99 26.31
N CYS A 141 -3.87 -21.32 26.33
CA CYS A 141 -3.22 -21.92 25.18
C CYS A 141 -3.68 -23.38 24.99
N ASP A 142 -4.20 -23.67 23.81
CA ASP A 142 -4.55 -25.00 23.33
C ASP A 142 -3.81 -25.28 22.03
N TYR A 143 -2.65 -25.90 22.13
CA TYR A 143 -1.79 -26.17 20.98
C TYR A 143 -2.46 -27.09 19.95
N ASP A 144 -3.12 -28.15 20.40
CA ASP A 144 -3.74 -29.11 19.48
C ASP A 144 -4.86 -28.45 18.66
N ASN A 145 -5.68 -27.61 19.29
CA ASN A 145 -6.69 -26.83 18.59
C ASN A 145 -6.06 -25.81 17.61
N ILE A 146 -4.96 -25.16 17.98
CA ILE A 146 -4.26 -24.23 17.06
C ILE A 146 -3.72 -24.99 15.85
N LEU A 147 -3.16 -26.17 16.03
CA LEU A 147 -2.68 -27.01 14.94
C LEU A 147 -3.82 -27.44 14.00
N GLU A 148 -4.98 -27.81 14.55
CA GLU A 148 -6.18 -28.08 13.75
C GLU A 148 -6.62 -26.87 12.94
N GLN A 149 -6.70 -25.68 13.55
CA GLN A 149 -7.01 -24.43 12.85
C GLN A 149 -6.04 -24.15 11.69
N LEU A 150 -4.74 -24.37 11.89
CA LEU A 150 -3.74 -24.21 10.84
C LEU A 150 -3.96 -25.19 9.69
N LYS A 151 -4.24 -26.49 10.00
CA LYS A 151 -4.54 -27.50 8.98
C LYS A 151 -5.84 -27.22 8.23
N GLU A 152 -6.84 -26.73 8.92
CA GLU A 152 -8.13 -26.34 8.33
C GLU A 152 -7.97 -25.14 7.38
N ALA A 153 -7.18 -24.14 7.77
CA ALA A 153 -6.93 -22.94 6.98
C ALA A 153 -5.98 -23.16 5.79
N TYR A 154 -4.94 -23.99 5.97
CA TYR A 154 -3.81 -24.08 5.01
C TYR A 154 -3.53 -25.51 4.51
N GLY A 155 -4.32 -26.47 4.93
CA GLY A 155 -4.32 -27.85 4.41
C GLY A 155 -3.25 -28.76 4.98
N SER A 156 -3.07 -29.91 4.32
CA SER A 156 -2.16 -30.97 4.74
C SER A 156 -0.66 -30.63 4.66
N LYS A 157 -0.34 -29.51 4.05
CA LYS A 157 1.03 -28.96 3.98
C LYS A 157 1.55 -28.46 5.33
N VAL A 158 0.64 -28.22 6.29
CA VAL A 158 0.97 -27.85 7.66
C VAL A 158 1.49 -29.08 8.40
N VAL A 159 2.77 -29.05 8.78
CA VAL A 159 3.44 -30.19 9.41
C VAL A 159 4.16 -29.74 10.68
N PRO A 160 3.80 -30.25 11.86
CA PRO A 160 4.47 -29.90 13.10
C PRO A 160 5.87 -30.48 13.16
N ILE A 161 6.84 -29.65 13.56
CA ILE A 161 8.22 -30.06 13.87
C ILE A 161 8.38 -30.25 15.37
N GLN A 162 7.56 -29.57 16.16
CA GLN A 162 7.58 -29.64 17.62
C GLN A 162 6.18 -29.62 18.18
N TYR A 163 6.03 -30.16 19.39
CA TYR A 163 4.82 -30.00 20.18
C TYR A 163 5.15 -29.84 21.67
N PRO A 164 4.38 -29.06 22.43
CA PRO A 164 4.59 -28.90 23.86
C PRO A 164 4.06 -30.14 24.62
N ILE A 165 4.75 -30.57 25.68
CA ILE A 165 4.24 -31.62 26.56
C ILE A 165 3.05 -31.15 27.35
N ALA A 166 3.09 -29.90 27.81
CA ALA A 166 1.98 -29.22 28.47
C ALA A 166 1.97 -27.75 28.09
N THR A 167 0.81 -27.10 28.13
CA THR A 167 0.63 -25.69 27.91
C THR A 167 0.14 -24.99 29.19
N GLY A 168 0.16 -23.66 29.18
CA GLY A 168 -0.24 -22.86 30.34
C GLY A 168 0.93 -22.50 31.24
N PRO A 169 0.64 -22.01 32.48
CA PRO A 169 1.68 -21.51 33.40
C PRO A 169 2.79 -22.50 33.73
N GLY A 170 2.52 -23.79 33.56
CA GLY A 170 3.49 -24.87 33.77
C GLY A 170 4.33 -25.25 32.54
N PHE A 171 4.19 -24.54 31.41
CA PHE A 171 4.99 -24.83 30.22
C PHE A 171 6.49 -24.70 30.51
N ASN A 172 7.21 -25.80 30.30
CA ASN A 172 8.66 -25.84 30.47
C ASN A 172 9.34 -26.88 29.58
N ALA A 173 8.59 -27.62 28.75
CA ALA A 173 9.17 -28.68 27.94
C ALA A 173 8.39 -28.87 26.62
N LEU A 174 9.13 -29.27 25.58
CA LEU A 174 8.57 -29.66 24.29
C LEU A 174 9.31 -30.86 23.71
N ILE A 175 8.67 -31.53 22.78
CA ILE A 175 9.28 -32.62 21.98
C ILE A 175 9.58 -32.07 20.59
N ASP A 176 10.81 -32.25 20.14
CA ASP A 176 11.24 -31.96 18.75
C ASP A 176 11.22 -33.29 17.97
N VAL A 177 10.28 -33.42 17.03
CA VAL A 177 10.10 -34.65 16.28
C VAL A 177 11.05 -34.77 15.08
N LEU A 178 11.76 -33.72 14.71
CA LEU A 178 12.83 -33.79 13.73
C LEU A 178 14.05 -34.48 14.32
N LEU A 179 14.45 -34.07 15.51
CA LEU A 179 15.63 -34.60 16.22
C LEU A 179 15.30 -35.76 17.16
N MET A 180 14.04 -36.04 17.40
CA MET A 180 13.53 -37.05 18.34
C MET A 180 14.17 -36.86 19.74
N LYS A 181 14.04 -35.66 20.27
CA LYS A 181 14.55 -35.27 21.58
C LYS A 181 13.51 -34.42 22.34
N LYS A 182 13.59 -34.51 23.66
CA LYS A 182 12.89 -33.62 24.58
C LYS A 182 13.79 -32.44 24.94
N TYR A 183 13.22 -31.24 24.83
CA TYR A 183 13.83 -30.00 25.27
C TYR A 183 13.08 -29.47 26.49
N SER A 184 13.80 -29.17 27.57
CA SER A 184 13.23 -28.65 28.79
C SER A 184 14.03 -27.46 29.32
N TRP A 185 13.36 -26.57 30.05
CA TRP A 185 13.95 -25.35 30.57
C TRP A 185 13.66 -25.14 32.03
N LYS A 186 14.58 -24.46 32.69
CA LYS A 186 14.34 -23.84 34.00
C LYS A 186 13.45 -22.58 33.81
N PRO A 187 12.82 -22.05 34.89
CA PRO A 187 11.96 -20.90 34.82
C PRO A 187 12.57 -19.64 34.16
N GLU A 188 13.88 -19.47 34.29
CA GLU A 188 14.65 -18.39 33.67
C GLU A 188 14.85 -18.52 32.14
N GLY A 189 14.58 -19.68 31.58
CA GLY A 189 14.74 -19.95 30.15
C GLY A 189 16.20 -20.09 29.70
N GLY A 190 16.47 -19.76 28.44
CA GLY A 190 17.82 -19.78 27.85
C GLY A 190 18.23 -21.13 27.29
N ALA A 191 19.36 -21.66 27.73
CA ALA A 191 19.87 -22.96 27.25
C ALA A 191 18.97 -24.12 27.71
N PRO A 192 18.50 -24.98 26.80
CA PRO A 192 17.68 -26.12 27.17
C PRO A 192 18.52 -27.28 27.78
N THR A 193 17.88 -28.10 28.59
CA THR A 193 18.32 -29.46 28.85
C THR A 193 17.75 -30.37 27.76
N ILE A 194 18.60 -31.14 27.07
CA ILE A 194 18.21 -32.02 25.98
C ILE A 194 18.28 -33.45 26.46
N GLU A 195 17.18 -34.17 26.42
CA GLU A 195 17.00 -35.50 26.94
C GLU A 195 16.34 -36.44 25.91
N ASN A 196 16.37 -37.73 26.19
CA ASN A 196 15.59 -38.69 25.43
C ASN A 196 14.10 -38.49 25.70
N ILE A 197 13.27 -38.81 24.71
CA ILE A 197 11.82 -38.72 24.84
C ILE A 197 11.32 -39.66 25.91
N PRO A 198 10.46 -39.19 26.85
CA PRO A 198 9.88 -40.10 27.86
C PRO A 198 8.99 -41.17 27.22
N ALA A 199 8.89 -42.33 27.89
CA ALA A 199 8.12 -43.45 27.35
C ALA A 199 6.67 -43.14 27.05
N GLU A 200 6.02 -42.29 27.87
CA GLU A 200 4.64 -41.85 27.71
C GLU A 200 4.41 -40.96 26.48
N GLU A 201 5.45 -40.30 25.97
CA GLU A 201 5.38 -39.44 24.78
C GLU A 201 5.88 -40.13 23.50
N MET A 202 6.55 -41.31 23.64
CA MET A 202 7.27 -41.95 22.54
C MET A 202 6.34 -42.32 21.37
N ASP A 203 5.17 -42.87 21.61
CA ASP A 203 4.24 -43.29 20.55
C ASP A 203 3.76 -42.10 19.73
N LYS A 204 3.36 -41.02 20.40
CA LYS A 204 2.96 -39.77 19.75
C LYS A 204 4.11 -39.15 18.94
N ALA A 205 5.29 -39.10 19.52
CA ALA A 205 6.49 -38.56 18.87
C ALA A 205 6.89 -39.36 17.63
N MET A 206 6.83 -40.70 17.68
CA MET A 206 7.12 -41.56 16.54
C MET A 206 6.10 -41.43 15.42
N GLU A 207 4.80 -41.34 15.74
CA GLU A 207 3.75 -41.09 14.75
C GLU A 207 3.97 -39.75 14.02
N MET A 208 4.24 -38.70 14.78
CA MET A 208 4.51 -37.38 14.21
C MET A 208 5.84 -37.33 13.44
N HIS A 209 6.86 -38.04 13.90
CA HIS A 209 8.14 -38.16 13.19
C HIS A 209 7.96 -38.85 11.84
N LYS A 210 7.18 -39.93 11.79
CA LYS A 210 6.90 -40.63 10.54
C LYS A 210 6.16 -39.73 9.55
N ALA A 211 5.15 -39.00 10.00
CA ALA A 211 4.44 -38.04 9.18
C ALA A 211 5.37 -36.93 8.65
N LEU A 212 6.32 -36.47 9.46
CA LEU A 212 7.34 -35.49 9.06
C LEU A 212 8.28 -36.05 8.00
N VAL A 213 8.74 -37.30 8.15
CA VAL A 213 9.59 -37.98 7.17
C VAL A 213 8.90 -38.10 5.83
N GLU A 214 7.64 -38.53 5.82
CA GLU A 214 6.82 -38.63 4.60
C GLU A 214 6.68 -37.25 3.94
N ALA A 215 6.32 -36.23 4.70
CA ALA A 215 6.16 -34.87 4.19
C ALA A 215 7.46 -34.27 3.63
N ALA A 216 8.60 -34.57 4.25
CA ALA A 216 9.90 -34.16 3.75
C ALA A 216 10.29 -34.91 2.46
N ALA A 217 10.02 -36.19 2.38
CA ALA A 217 10.32 -37.04 1.23
C ALA A 217 9.52 -36.64 -0.01
N GLU A 218 8.25 -36.24 0.16
CA GLU A 218 7.36 -35.82 -0.94
C GLU A 218 7.89 -34.64 -1.77
N ASN A 219 8.85 -33.88 -1.24
CA ASN A 219 9.41 -32.69 -1.91
C ASN A 219 10.57 -33.00 -2.87
N ASP A 220 11.03 -34.24 -2.93
CA ASP A 220 12.17 -34.65 -3.75
C ASP A 220 12.06 -36.13 -4.19
N GLU A 221 12.19 -36.39 -5.48
CA GLU A 221 12.05 -37.73 -6.04
C GLU A 221 13.07 -38.73 -5.45
N ASN A 222 14.33 -38.30 -5.28
CA ASN A 222 15.38 -39.16 -4.70
C ASN A 222 15.11 -39.49 -3.22
N LEU A 223 14.60 -38.52 -2.46
CA LEU A 223 14.21 -38.72 -1.07
C LEU A 223 13.00 -39.62 -0.95
N MET A 224 12.08 -39.55 -1.87
CA MET A 224 10.91 -40.43 -1.93
C MET A 224 11.33 -41.88 -2.24
N GLU A 225 12.24 -42.11 -3.19
CA GLU A 225 12.78 -43.44 -3.46
C GLU A 225 13.46 -44.04 -2.22
N LYS A 226 14.33 -43.29 -1.54
CA LYS A 226 14.96 -43.70 -0.31
C LYS A 226 13.99 -44.04 0.79
N PHE A 227 12.94 -43.21 0.93
CA PHE A 227 11.90 -43.46 1.92
C PHE A 227 11.15 -44.78 1.65
N PHE A 228 10.81 -45.07 0.39
CA PHE A 228 10.18 -46.35 0.03
C PHE A 228 11.07 -47.55 0.25
N GLU A 229 12.38 -47.42 0.08
CA GLU A 229 13.34 -48.51 0.30
C GLU A 229 13.64 -48.76 1.79
N GLN A 230 13.70 -47.70 2.60
CA GLN A 230 14.24 -47.77 3.98
C GLN A 230 13.21 -47.44 5.07
N ASP A 231 12.01 -46.96 4.70
CA ASP A 231 10.96 -46.43 5.60
C ASP A 231 11.47 -45.33 6.56
N SER A 232 12.57 -44.67 6.19
CA SER A 232 13.19 -43.60 6.97
C SER A 232 14.10 -42.72 6.13
N LEU A 233 14.43 -41.52 6.66
CA LEU A 233 15.43 -40.62 6.14
C LEU A 233 16.40 -40.22 7.24
N THR A 234 17.66 -39.92 6.88
CA THR A 234 18.60 -39.31 7.82
C THR A 234 18.18 -37.88 8.16
N GLU A 235 18.75 -37.33 9.23
CA GLU A 235 18.49 -35.94 9.64
C GLU A 235 18.83 -34.94 8.53
N ASP A 236 19.95 -35.10 7.85
CA ASP A 236 20.39 -34.24 6.76
C ASP A 236 19.46 -34.35 5.54
N GLU A 237 18.98 -35.55 5.21
CA GLU A 237 17.99 -35.79 4.16
C GLU A 237 16.64 -35.16 4.51
N MET A 238 16.20 -35.22 5.75
CA MET A 238 15.00 -34.56 6.23
C MET A 238 15.13 -33.02 6.12
N ARG A 239 16.25 -32.45 6.51
CA ARG A 239 16.55 -31.03 6.38
C ARG A 239 16.51 -30.60 4.92
N GLU A 240 17.06 -31.37 4.01
CA GLU A 240 17.01 -31.11 2.57
C GLU A 240 15.57 -31.15 2.03
N GLY A 241 14.80 -32.17 2.40
CA GLY A 241 13.41 -32.31 2.02
C GLY A 241 12.53 -31.17 2.53
N ILE A 242 12.72 -30.74 3.78
CA ILE A 242 12.02 -29.60 4.38
C ILE A 242 12.39 -28.31 3.63
N ARG A 243 13.68 -28.09 3.31
CA ARG A 243 14.14 -26.92 2.57
C ARG A 243 13.50 -26.83 1.18
N LYS A 244 13.50 -27.92 0.43
CA LYS A 244 12.84 -28.01 -0.88
C LYS A 244 11.34 -27.77 -0.78
N GLY A 245 10.71 -28.34 0.25
CA GLY A 245 9.30 -28.12 0.55
C GLY A 245 8.99 -26.66 0.88
N LEU A 246 9.85 -25.98 1.62
CA LEU A 246 9.74 -24.55 1.90
C LEU A 246 9.81 -23.71 0.61
N VAL A 247 10.83 -23.92 -0.21
CA VAL A 247 11.02 -23.16 -1.47
C VAL A 247 9.85 -23.35 -2.42
N ALA A 248 9.35 -24.58 -2.56
CA ALA A 248 8.21 -24.90 -3.42
C ALA A 248 6.84 -24.58 -2.80
N ARG A 249 6.78 -24.11 -1.55
CA ARG A 249 5.55 -23.98 -0.76
C ARG A 249 4.73 -25.28 -0.71
N GLY A 250 5.41 -26.39 -0.70
CA GLY A 250 4.85 -27.75 -0.53
C GLY A 250 4.70 -28.16 0.93
N MET A 251 5.35 -27.44 1.84
CA MET A 251 5.37 -27.73 3.27
C MET A 251 5.41 -26.44 4.08
N PHE A 252 4.64 -26.38 5.17
CA PHE A 252 4.62 -25.31 6.15
C PHE A 252 4.92 -25.85 7.54
N PRO A 253 6.20 -25.84 7.97
CA PRO A 253 6.60 -26.32 9.29
C PRO A 253 5.97 -25.52 10.43
N VAL A 254 5.63 -26.19 11.53
CA VAL A 254 5.12 -25.54 12.75
C VAL A 254 6.11 -25.74 13.89
N PHE A 255 6.56 -24.66 14.48
CA PHE A 255 7.44 -24.60 15.65
C PHE A 255 6.71 -24.09 16.88
N CYS A 256 7.30 -24.32 18.03
CA CYS A 256 6.81 -23.92 19.34
C CYS A 256 7.84 -23.07 20.06
N VAL A 257 7.41 -21.99 20.69
CA VAL A 257 8.29 -21.09 21.46
C VAL A 257 7.50 -20.36 22.55
N CYS A 258 8.21 -19.99 23.61
CA CYS A 258 7.73 -19.00 24.58
C CYS A 258 8.78 -17.88 24.65
N GLY A 259 8.67 -16.90 23.74
CA GLY A 259 9.63 -15.81 23.61
C GLY A 259 9.77 -14.95 24.86
N GLY A 260 8.67 -14.76 25.59
CA GLY A 260 8.66 -14.01 26.85
C GLY A 260 9.52 -14.63 27.95
N LYS A 261 9.58 -15.95 28.00
CA LYS A 261 10.40 -16.75 28.95
C LYS A 261 11.69 -17.27 28.38
N ASP A 262 12.01 -16.92 27.15
CA ASP A 262 13.23 -17.39 26.46
C ASP A 262 13.35 -18.93 26.39
N MET A 263 12.23 -19.57 26.06
CA MET A 263 12.15 -21.02 25.91
C MET A 263 11.90 -21.37 24.44
N GLY A 264 12.74 -22.25 23.87
CA GLY A 264 12.67 -22.67 22.48
C GLY A 264 13.41 -21.78 21.48
N VAL A 265 13.89 -20.60 21.89
CA VAL A 265 14.50 -19.59 21.01
C VAL A 265 15.81 -20.08 20.37
N ARG A 266 16.71 -20.72 21.12
CA ARG A 266 17.96 -21.25 20.58
C ARG A 266 17.73 -22.35 19.54
N ARG A 267 16.79 -23.27 19.81
CA ARG A 267 16.43 -24.32 18.85
C ARG A 267 15.82 -23.77 17.57
N LEU A 268 14.99 -22.72 17.69
CA LEU A 268 14.47 -22.00 16.52
C LEU A 268 15.60 -21.41 15.68
N MET A 269 16.54 -20.69 16.29
CA MET A 269 17.69 -20.10 15.57
C MET A 269 18.56 -21.16 14.90
N GLU A 270 18.76 -22.30 15.55
CA GLU A 270 19.48 -23.44 14.96
C GLU A 270 18.76 -23.97 13.71
N PHE A 271 17.46 -24.18 13.78
CA PHE A 271 16.65 -24.60 12.63
C PHE A 271 16.70 -23.59 11.48
N LEU A 272 16.52 -22.32 11.79
CA LEU A 272 16.62 -21.26 10.79
C LEU A 272 17.99 -21.25 10.10
N GLY A 273 19.06 -21.39 10.84
CA GLY A 273 20.41 -21.46 10.29
C GLY A 273 20.67 -22.69 9.42
N ASN A 274 20.10 -23.85 9.79
CA ASN A 274 20.39 -25.13 9.14
C ASN A 274 19.42 -25.51 8.02
N VAL A 275 18.16 -25.06 8.06
CA VAL A 275 17.10 -25.58 7.20
C VAL A 275 16.52 -24.56 6.23
N VAL A 276 16.26 -23.32 6.65
CA VAL A 276 15.66 -22.34 5.73
C VAL A 276 16.59 -22.06 4.54
N PRO A 277 16.05 -21.77 3.36
CA PRO A 277 16.87 -21.58 2.18
C PRO A 277 17.80 -20.37 2.30
N PHE A 278 18.98 -20.47 1.68
CA PHE A 278 19.81 -19.32 1.37
C PHE A 278 19.23 -18.54 0.21
N VAL A 279 19.65 -17.31 0.03
CA VAL A 279 19.20 -16.47 -1.10
C VAL A 279 19.49 -17.14 -2.46
N SER A 280 20.58 -17.90 -2.58
CA SER A 280 20.95 -18.61 -3.81
C SER A 280 20.08 -19.83 -4.12
N GLU A 281 19.32 -20.33 -3.16
CA GLU A 281 18.39 -21.46 -3.31
C GLU A 281 16.97 -20.99 -3.67
N MET A 282 16.73 -19.70 -3.61
CA MET A 282 15.46 -19.08 -4.00
C MET A 282 15.42 -18.77 -5.51
N PRO A 283 14.23 -18.64 -6.11
CA PRO A 283 14.11 -18.15 -7.48
C PRO A 283 14.85 -16.83 -7.67
N LYS A 284 15.58 -16.71 -8.77
CA LYS A 284 16.33 -15.51 -9.11
C LYS A 284 15.41 -14.31 -9.31
N VAL A 285 15.84 -13.15 -8.85
CA VAL A 285 15.11 -11.89 -9.05
C VAL A 285 15.32 -11.42 -10.50
N GLN A 286 14.24 -10.95 -11.12
CA GLN A 286 14.31 -10.34 -12.46
C GLN A 286 14.49 -8.82 -12.34
N ASN A 287 15.34 -8.27 -13.20
CA ASN A 287 15.46 -6.83 -13.37
C ASN A 287 14.30 -6.27 -14.23
N THR A 288 14.30 -4.96 -14.47
CA THR A 288 13.26 -4.29 -15.27
C THR A 288 13.17 -4.77 -16.72
N GLU A 289 14.23 -5.38 -17.24
CA GLU A 289 14.29 -5.96 -18.60
C GLU A 289 13.87 -7.43 -18.64
N GLY A 290 13.47 -8.00 -17.51
CA GLY A 290 13.12 -9.42 -17.38
C GLY A 290 14.31 -10.39 -17.32
N LYS A 291 15.54 -9.87 -17.21
CA LYS A 291 16.75 -10.65 -17.07
C LYS A 291 16.92 -11.12 -15.62
N GLU A 292 17.22 -12.40 -15.44
CA GLU A 292 17.51 -12.96 -14.14
C GLU A 292 18.85 -12.48 -13.56
N VAL A 293 18.85 -12.09 -12.30
CA VAL A 293 20.03 -11.68 -11.55
C VAL A 293 20.34 -12.71 -10.47
N ALA A 294 21.51 -13.33 -10.56
CA ALA A 294 21.98 -14.26 -9.53
C ALA A 294 22.59 -13.50 -8.35
N PRO A 295 22.33 -13.95 -7.10
CA PRO A 295 23.00 -13.42 -5.92
C PRO A 295 24.42 -14.01 -5.80
N ASP A 296 25.29 -13.59 -6.69
CA ASP A 296 26.68 -14.07 -6.81
C ASP A 296 27.64 -12.97 -6.37
N SER A 297 28.46 -13.24 -5.36
CA SER A 297 29.48 -12.31 -4.85
C SER A 297 30.59 -11.99 -5.85
N ASN A 298 30.76 -12.79 -6.90
CA ASN A 298 31.67 -12.54 -8.01
C ASN A 298 31.01 -11.82 -9.19
N GLY A 299 29.72 -11.60 -9.10
CA GLY A 299 28.96 -10.87 -10.13
C GLY A 299 29.18 -9.35 -10.07
N PRO A 300 28.55 -8.60 -10.98
CA PRO A 300 28.63 -7.16 -10.97
C PRO A 300 27.95 -6.56 -9.72
N GLU A 301 28.53 -5.52 -9.16
CA GLU A 301 28.03 -4.88 -7.95
C GLU A 301 26.69 -4.17 -8.20
N SER A 302 25.65 -4.56 -7.44
CA SER A 302 24.35 -3.94 -7.50
C SER A 302 23.64 -3.98 -6.14
N LEU A 303 23.15 -2.82 -5.70
CA LEU A 303 22.44 -2.63 -4.43
C LEU A 303 21.01 -2.18 -4.71
N TYR A 304 20.06 -2.74 -3.98
CA TYR A 304 18.65 -2.31 -4.00
C TYR A 304 18.30 -1.66 -2.67
N PHE A 305 17.94 -0.38 -2.70
CA PHE A 305 17.56 0.40 -1.53
C PHE A 305 16.06 0.27 -1.29
N PHE A 306 15.69 -0.50 -0.26
CA PHE A 306 14.29 -0.88 -0.03
C PHE A 306 13.59 -0.09 1.09
N LYS A 307 14.35 0.62 1.91
CA LYS A 307 13.79 1.32 3.07
C LYS A 307 14.63 2.54 3.43
N THR A 308 13.94 3.62 3.77
CA THR A 308 14.52 4.82 4.39
C THR A 308 13.93 4.99 5.78
N SER A 309 14.75 5.42 6.73
CA SER A 309 14.35 5.79 8.08
C SER A 309 14.95 7.15 8.40
N VAL A 310 14.20 8.00 9.05
CA VAL A 310 14.69 9.31 9.53
C VAL A 310 14.89 9.24 11.03
N GLU A 311 16.12 9.26 11.46
CA GLU A 311 16.47 9.12 12.86
C GLU A 311 16.95 10.46 13.47
N PRO A 312 16.59 10.74 14.75
CA PRO A 312 17.10 11.92 15.43
C PRO A 312 18.62 11.96 15.42
N HIS A 313 19.20 13.13 15.18
CA HIS A 313 20.64 13.43 15.21
C HIS A 313 21.49 12.78 14.08
N ILE A 314 20.95 11.85 13.31
CA ILE A 314 21.65 11.15 12.22
C ILE A 314 21.09 11.59 10.88
N GLY A 315 19.80 11.82 10.79
CA GLY A 315 19.07 12.10 9.57
C GLY A 315 18.64 10.82 8.86
N GLU A 316 18.72 10.82 7.54
CA GLU A 316 18.30 9.66 6.73
C GLU A 316 19.28 8.49 6.86
N VAL A 317 18.73 7.33 7.14
CA VAL A 317 19.39 6.03 7.10
C VAL A 317 18.74 5.22 5.97
N SER A 318 19.55 4.82 5.00
CA SER A 318 19.08 4.08 3.82
C SER A 318 19.49 2.62 3.93
N TYR A 319 18.50 1.72 3.93
CA TYR A 319 18.71 0.28 4.03
C TYR A 319 18.73 -0.33 2.64
N PHE A 320 19.67 -1.24 2.40
CA PHE A 320 19.84 -1.90 1.12
C PHE A 320 20.07 -3.40 1.25
N LYS A 321 19.74 -4.12 0.20
CA LYS A 321 20.15 -5.51 -0.03
C LYS A 321 21.19 -5.54 -1.15
N VAL A 322 22.26 -6.28 -0.95
CA VAL A 322 23.24 -6.56 -2.00
C VAL A 322 22.63 -7.60 -2.95
N MET A 323 22.26 -7.19 -4.14
CA MET A 323 21.57 -8.04 -5.12
C MET A 323 22.55 -8.90 -5.90
N SER A 324 23.72 -8.37 -6.17
CA SER A 324 24.83 -9.03 -6.88
C SER A 324 26.16 -8.39 -6.49
N GLY A 325 27.23 -9.14 -6.58
CA GLY A 325 28.56 -8.64 -6.27
C GLY A 325 28.80 -8.48 -4.76
N LYS A 326 29.60 -7.51 -4.44
CA LYS A 326 29.99 -7.10 -3.08
C LYS A 326 29.99 -5.60 -3.01
N VAL A 327 29.69 -5.04 -1.85
CA VAL A 327 29.85 -3.62 -1.58
C VAL A 327 30.94 -3.42 -0.54
N HIS A 328 31.81 -2.43 -0.77
CA HIS A 328 32.86 -2.04 0.15
C HIS A 328 32.66 -0.61 0.65
N GLU A 329 33.17 -0.35 1.82
CA GLU A 329 33.32 1.02 2.31
C GLU A 329 34.12 1.85 1.32
N GLY A 330 33.57 2.98 0.92
CA GLY A 330 34.20 3.93 -0.02
C GLY A 330 33.87 3.72 -1.48
N ASP A 331 33.04 2.73 -1.85
CA ASP A 331 32.63 2.50 -3.23
C ASP A 331 31.87 3.69 -3.82
N ASP A 332 32.19 4.00 -5.08
CA ASP A 332 31.49 5.00 -5.88
C ASP A 332 30.52 4.29 -6.84
N LEU A 333 29.23 4.51 -6.63
CA LEU A 333 28.15 3.84 -7.35
C LEU A 333 27.34 4.81 -8.19
N LEU A 334 26.70 4.30 -9.25
CA LEU A 334 25.76 5.03 -10.07
C LEU A 334 24.32 4.66 -9.70
N ASN A 335 23.51 5.65 -9.41
CA ASN A 335 22.07 5.47 -9.24
C ASN A 335 21.41 5.26 -10.61
N ALA A 336 20.94 4.04 -10.89
CA ALA A 336 20.35 3.69 -12.17
C ALA A 336 18.99 4.37 -12.41
N ASP A 337 18.31 4.80 -11.37
CA ASP A 337 17.00 5.46 -11.46
C ASP A 337 17.12 6.98 -11.65
N ARG A 338 18.16 7.59 -11.10
CA ARG A 338 18.32 9.06 -11.06
C ARG A 338 19.51 9.57 -11.86
N GLY A 339 20.42 8.70 -12.29
CA GLY A 339 21.63 9.06 -13.04
C GLY A 339 22.70 9.77 -12.20
N SER A 340 22.52 9.88 -10.90
CA SER A 340 23.45 10.53 -9.97
C SER A 340 24.52 9.56 -9.47
N LYS A 341 25.71 10.10 -9.15
CA LYS A 341 26.79 9.35 -8.53
C LYS A 341 26.70 9.46 -7.01
N GLU A 342 26.82 8.33 -6.34
CA GLU A 342 26.83 8.21 -4.88
C GLU A 342 28.11 7.54 -4.38
N ARG A 343 28.64 8.05 -3.28
CA ARG A 343 29.73 7.41 -2.56
C ARG A 343 29.21 6.76 -1.28
N ILE A 344 29.42 5.48 -1.14
CA ILE A 344 29.08 4.73 0.07
C ILE A 344 30.23 4.89 1.08
N ALA A 345 30.22 6.02 1.77
CA ALA A 345 31.33 6.37 2.68
C ALA A 345 31.53 5.37 3.81
N GLN A 346 30.41 4.84 4.34
CA GLN A 346 30.42 3.86 5.44
C GLN A 346 29.24 2.89 5.27
N ILE A 347 29.48 1.64 5.64
CA ILE A 347 28.49 0.55 5.62
C ILE A 347 28.26 0.08 7.06
N TYR A 348 27.01 -0.17 7.38
CA TYR A 348 26.59 -0.65 8.69
C TYR A 348 25.79 -1.94 8.58
N VAL A 349 25.99 -2.83 9.54
CA VAL A 349 25.04 -3.87 9.91
C VAL A 349 24.25 -3.36 11.11
N VAL A 350 22.96 -3.56 11.10
CA VAL A 350 22.06 -2.90 12.04
C VAL A 350 21.31 -3.89 12.94
N ALA A 351 21.01 -3.44 14.14
CA ALA A 351 20.05 -4.06 15.04
C ALA A 351 19.19 -2.93 15.62
N GLY A 352 18.12 -2.59 14.92
CA GLY A 352 17.30 -1.41 15.24
C GLY A 352 18.11 -0.12 15.14
N GLY A 353 18.12 0.65 16.22
CA GLY A 353 18.93 1.88 16.32
C GLY A 353 20.42 1.65 16.50
N ASN A 354 20.84 0.42 16.81
CA ASN A 354 22.25 0.07 17.01
C ASN A 354 22.92 -0.26 15.66
N ARG A 355 24.11 0.27 15.43
CA ARG A 355 24.85 0.09 14.19
C ARG A 355 26.27 -0.37 14.47
N VAL A 356 26.73 -1.35 13.69
CA VAL A 356 28.10 -1.83 13.69
C VAL A 356 28.68 -1.56 12.32
N LYS A 357 29.77 -0.80 12.27
CA LYS A 357 30.49 -0.51 11.03
C LYS A 357 31.15 -1.79 10.52
N VAL A 358 31.04 -2.02 9.21
CA VAL A 358 31.67 -3.14 8.50
C VAL A 358 32.38 -2.62 7.24
N GLU A 359 33.36 -3.36 6.77
CA GLU A 359 34.15 -2.97 5.60
C GLU A 359 33.54 -3.48 4.29
N GLU A 360 32.86 -4.63 4.35
CA GLU A 360 32.33 -5.32 3.17
C GLU A 360 31.02 -6.06 3.51
N LEU A 361 30.10 -6.12 2.54
CA LEU A 361 28.93 -7.02 2.54
C LEU A 361 28.87 -7.79 1.22
N GLN A 362 28.49 -9.07 1.30
CA GLN A 362 28.38 -9.99 0.19
C GLN A 362 26.98 -10.01 -0.41
N ALA A 363 26.84 -10.50 -1.65
CA ALA A 363 25.55 -10.74 -2.28
C ALA A 363 24.57 -11.50 -1.37
N GLY A 364 23.35 -11.00 -1.28
CA GLY A 364 22.31 -11.54 -0.41
C GLY A 364 22.23 -10.89 0.97
N ASP A 365 23.25 -10.16 1.40
CA ASP A 365 23.27 -9.52 2.71
C ASP A 365 22.49 -8.18 2.72
N ILE A 366 22.09 -7.78 3.90
CA ILE A 366 21.35 -6.53 4.17
C ILE A 366 22.22 -5.62 5.03
N GLY A 367 22.32 -4.38 4.61
CA GLY A 367 23.06 -3.34 5.31
C GLY A 367 22.37 -2.01 5.27
N ALA A 368 23.04 -1.01 5.84
CA ALA A 368 22.58 0.37 5.83
C ALA A 368 23.73 1.32 5.52
N ALA A 369 23.38 2.44 4.91
CA ALA A 369 24.27 3.57 4.68
C ALA A 369 23.63 4.86 5.17
N VAL A 370 24.45 5.83 5.52
CA VAL A 370 23.99 7.15 6.00
C VAL A 370 24.61 8.26 5.14
N LYS A 371 24.00 9.45 5.18
CA LYS A 371 24.49 10.65 4.50
C LYS A 371 24.62 10.50 2.99
N LEU A 372 23.74 9.70 2.37
CA LEU A 372 23.61 9.64 0.92
C LEU A 372 22.96 10.94 0.41
N LYS A 373 23.36 11.39 -0.80
CA LYS A 373 22.94 12.69 -1.33
C LYS A 373 21.59 12.62 -2.05
N ASP A 374 21.42 11.61 -2.89
CA ASP A 374 20.31 11.51 -3.84
C ASP A 374 19.83 10.08 -4.03
N VAL A 375 19.65 9.36 -2.94
CA VAL A 375 19.09 7.98 -2.93
C VAL A 375 17.69 8.00 -2.33
N LYS A 376 16.76 7.37 -3.03
CA LYS A 376 15.37 7.21 -2.62
C LYS A 376 15.00 5.75 -2.46
N THR A 377 13.95 5.50 -1.67
CA THR A 377 13.40 4.15 -1.52
C THR A 377 12.99 3.59 -2.88
N GLY A 378 13.45 2.39 -3.20
CA GLY A 378 13.25 1.72 -4.49
C GLY A 378 14.38 1.91 -5.50
N ASN A 379 15.39 2.74 -5.22
CA ASN A 379 16.49 2.97 -6.14
C ASN A 379 17.46 1.78 -6.20
N THR A 380 18.05 1.60 -7.39
CA THR A 380 19.15 0.67 -7.64
C THR A 380 20.44 1.43 -7.83
N LEU A 381 21.48 1.06 -7.08
CA LEU A 381 22.83 1.62 -7.23
C LEU A 381 23.79 0.54 -7.71
N ASN A 382 24.56 0.86 -8.75
CA ASN A 382 25.42 -0.10 -9.44
C ASN A 382 26.88 0.34 -9.45
N GLY A 383 27.78 -0.65 -9.40
CA GLY A 383 29.17 -0.48 -9.72
C GLY A 383 29.40 -0.19 -11.20
N LYS A 384 30.67 0.07 -11.56
CA LYS A 384 31.07 0.60 -12.87
C LYS A 384 30.62 -0.26 -14.07
N ASP A 385 30.61 -1.58 -13.94
CA ASP A 385 30.33 -2.52 -15.02
C ASP A 385 28.97 -3.19 -14.89
N CYS A 386 28.04 -2.56 -14.20
CA CYS A 386 26.69 -3.07 -13.95
C CYS A 386 25.64 -2.09 -14.48
N ASP A 387 24.65 -2.63 -15.18
CA ASP A 387 23.51 -1.91 -15.75
C ASP A 387 22.16 -2.37 -15.18
N TYR A 388 22.17 -3.10 -14.07
CA TYR A 388 20.96 -3.61 -13.47
C TYR A 388 20.06 -2.48 -12.95
N LYS A 389 18.75 -2.68 -13.09
CA LYS A 389 17.71 -1.86 -12.48
C LYS A 389 16.59 -2.77 -12.01
N PHE A 390 16.22 -2.65 -10.74
CA PHE A 390 15.14 -3.45 -10.16
C PHE A 390 13.83 -2.67 -10.15
N ASN A 391 12.72 -3.40 -10.24
CA ASN A 391 11.40 -2.80 -10.16
C ASN A 391 11.12 -2.23 -8.77
N PHE A 392 10.40 -1.12 -8.71
CA PHE A 392 9.85 -0.63 -7.46
C PHE A 392 8.87 -1.65 -6.88
N ILE A 393 8.87 -1.77 -5.57
CA ILE A 393 7.92 -2.63 -4.86
C ILE A 393 6.50 -2.11 -5.12
N LYS A 394 5.60 -3.03 -5.50
CA LYS A 394 4.18 -2.72 -5.69
C LYS A 394 3.46 -2.83 -4.35
N TYR A 395 3.00 -1.70 -3.86
CA TYR A 395 2.24 -1.61 -2.62
C TYR A 395 0.73 -1.77 -2.86
N PRO A 396 -0.04 -2.19 -1.83
CA PRO A 396 -1.48 -2.18 -1.89
C PRO A 396 -2.04 -0.78 -2.11
N ASN A 397 -3.16 -0.69 -2.82
CA ASN A 397 -3.85 0.58 -3.00
C ASN A 397 -4.32 1.15 -1.65
N SER A 398 -4.37 2.46 -1.57
CA SER A 398 -4.88 3.16 -0.41
C SER A 398 -6.36 2.86 -0.18
N LYS A 399 -6.76 2.78 1.09
CA LYS A 399 -8.14 2.44 1.51
C LYS A 399 -8.79 3.54 2.34
N TYR A 400 -8.04 4.54 2.76
CA TYR A 400 -8.49 5.59 3.65
C TYR A 400 -7.90 6.94 3.24
N THR A 401 -8.74 7.95 3.12
CA THR A 401 -8.34 9.28 2.65
C THR A 401 -8.86 10.35 3.58
N ARG A 402 -8.02 11.34 3.87
CA ARG A 402 -8.39 12.59 4.55
C ARG A 402 -7.75 13.78 3.84
N ALA A 403 -8.40 14.93 3.92
CA ALA A 403 -7.76 16.18 3.61
C ALA A 403 -6.96 16.65 4.82
N ILE A 404 -5.77 17.18 4.58
CA ILE A 404 -4.87 17.68 5.63
C ILE A 404 -4.55 19.15 5.40
N LYS A 405 -4.55 19.92 6.46
CA LYS A 405 -4.07 21.31 6.44
C LYS A 405 -3.32 21.65 7.73
N PRO A 406 -2.34 22.55 7.68
CA PRO A 406 -1.72 23.04 8.90
C PRO A 406 -2.71 23.93 9.66
N VAL A 407 -2.55 24.01 10.99
CA VAL A 407 -3.33 24.95 11.82
C VAL A 407 -3.00 26.39 11.44
N ASN A 408 -1.72 26.68 11.16
CA ASN A 408 -1.28 27.98 10.66
C ASN A 408 -1.06 27.86 9.13
N GLU A 409 -1.81 28.63 8.37
CA GLU A 409 -1.75 28.62 6.88
C GLU A 409 -0.35 28.97 6.33
N ALA A 410 0.49 29.69 7.07
CA ALA A 410 1.85 29.98 6.67
C ALA A 410 2.75 28.72 6.61
N ASP A 411 2.34 27.63 7.25
CA ASP A 411 3.11 26.37 7.33
C ASP A 411 2.83 25.38 6.20
N VAL A 412 2.08 25.74 5.17
CA VAL A 412 1.70 24.83 4.05
C VAL A 412 2.94 24.26 3.36
N GLU A 413 3.90 25.08 2.99
CA GLU A 413 5.14 24.63 2.31
C GLU A 413 5.98 23.72 3.22
N LYS A 414 6.09 24.07 4.49
CA LYS A 414 6.77 23.25 5.50
C LYS A 414 6.09 21.88 5.64
N MET A 415 4.76 21.86 5.74
CA MET A 415 3.98 20.63 5.79
C MET A 415 4.23 19.75 4.57
N MET A 416 4.20 20.31 3.37
CA MET A 416 4.42 19.57 2.14
C MET A 416 5.84 18.97 2.06
N SER A 417 6.83 19.72 2.48
CA SER A 417 8.23 19.24 2.55
C SER A 417 8.36 18.04 3.51
N ILE A 418 7.74 18.13 4.69
CA ILE A 418 7.77 17.05 5.68
C ILE A 418 7.01 15.82 5.17
N LEU A 419 5.81 15.99 4.61
CA LEU A 419 5.02 14.89 4.07
C LEU A 419 5.76 14.14 2.95
N ASN A 420 6.43 14.85 2.05
CA ASN A 420 7.23 14.23 1.00
C ASN A 420 8.42 13.44 1.55
N ARG A 421 9.05 13.91 2.62
CA ARG A 421 10.10 13.16 3.31
C ARG A 421 9.54 11.89 3.98
N MET A 422 8.39 11.99 4.63
CA MET A 422 7.73 10.84 5.27
C MET A 422 7.31 9.74 4.28
N ARG A 423 7.00 10.09 3.04
CA ARG A 423 6.75 9.11 1.97
C ARG A 423 7.94 8.22 1.65
N GLU A 424 9.15 8.69 1.87
CA GLU A 424 10.36 7.86 1.70
C GLU A 424 10.47 6.80 2.78
N GLU A 425 9.96 7.05 3.97
CA GLU A 425 9.91 6.07 5.05
C GLU A 425 8.77 5.06 4.89
N ASP A 426 7.62 5.53 4.40
CA ASP A 426 6.45 4.69 4.11
C ASP A 426 5.81 5.08 2.78
N PRO A 427 6.14 4.37 1.69
CA PRO A 427 5.60 4.64 0.36
C PRO A 427 4.09 4.44 0.23
N THR A 428 3.43 3.84 1.22
CA THR A 428 1.97 3.66 1.23
C THR A 428 1.21 4.92 1.65
N TRP A 429 1.88 5.95 2.16
CA TRP A 429 1.32 7.29 2.24
C TRP A 429 1.41 7.97 0.87
N VAL A 430 0.27 8.22 0.26
CA VAL A 430 0.18 8.92 -1.02
C VAL A 430 -0.34 10.33 -0.75
N ILE A 431 0.43 11.34 -1.18
CA ILE A 431 0.09 12.75 -1.00
C ILE A 431 -0.33 13.32 -2.34
N GLU A 432 -1.49 13.92 -2.38
CA GLU A 432 -2.08 14.54 -3.57
C GLU A 432 -2.46 15.99 -3.30
N GLN A 433 -1.96 16.91 -4.10
CA GLN A 433 -2.44 18.30 -4.12
C GLN A 433 -3.53 18.42 -5.17
N SER A 434 -4.79 18.39 -4.74
CA SER A 434 -5.94 18.55 -5.63
C SER A 434 -6.20 20.03 -5.91
N LYS A 435 -5.87 20.48 -7.11
CA LYS A 435 -6.16 21.83 -7.58
C LYS A 435 -7.67 22.08 -7.67
N GLU A 436 -8.41 21.08 -8.12
CA GLU A 436 -9.86 21.11 -8.24
C GLU A 436 -10.55 21.32 -6.89
N LEU A 437 -10.20 20.48 -5.91
CA LEU A 437 -10.81 20.52 -4.59
C LEU A 437 -10.22 21.61 -3.68
N LYS A 438 -9.09 22.19 -4.09
CA LYS A 438 -8.28 23.10 -3.26
C LYS A 438 -7.97 22.52 -1.89
N GLN A 439 -7.61 21.25 -1.90
CA GLN A 439 -7.24 20.47 -0.71
C GLN A 439 -5.95 19.68 -0.96
N THR A 440 -5.17 19.48 0.09
CA THR A 440 -4.11 18.47 0.13
C THR A 440 -4.73 17.20 0.70
N LEU A 441 -4.70 16.12 -0.08
CA LEU A 441 -5.24 14.82 0.31
C LEU A 441 -4.08 13.90 0.76
N VAL A 442 -4.34 13.17 1.82
CA VAL A 442 -3.46 12.09 2.29
C VAL A 442 -4.22 10.79 2.22
N HIS A 443 -3.67 9.86 1.46
CA HIS A 443 -4.21 8.52 1.30
C HIS A 443 -3.35 7.53 2.09
N GLY A 444 -3.97 6.61 2.80
CA GLY A 444 -3.29 5.59 3.60
C GLY A 444 -4.07 4.28 3.64
N GLN A 445 -3.60 3.35 4.44
CA GLN A 445 -4.17 2.00 4.54
C GLN A 445 -5.34 1.91 5.52
N GLY A 446 -5.45 2.84 6.46
CA GLY A 446 -6.52 2.87 7.44
C GLY A 446 -6.45 4.11 8.33
N GLU A 447 -7.41 4.22 9.23
CA GLU A 447 -7.52 5.34 10.16
C GLU A 447 -6.29 5.45 11.08
N PHE A 448 -5.82 4.31 11.58
CA PHE A 448 -4.67 4.27 12.47
C PHE A 448 -3.38 4.70 11.76
N HIS A 449 -3.22 4.35 10.48
CA HIS A 449 -2.11 4.79 9.65
C HIS A 449 -2.04 6.32 9.56
N LEU A 450 -3.16 6.98 9.28
CA LEU A 450 -3.22 8.45 9.21
C LEU A 450 -3.13 9.12 10.59
N ARG A 451 -3.64 8.50 11.64
CA ARG A 451 -3.47 8.98 13.02
C ARG A 451 -1.99 8.98 13.44
N THR A 452 -1.24 7.97 13.02
CA THR A 452 0.21 7.89 13.24
C THR A 452 0.95 9.01 12.50
N LEU A 453 0.57 9.30 11.25
CA LEU A 453 1.13 10.41 10.48
C LEU A 453 0.91 11.75 11.21
N LYS A 454 -0.30 12.00 11.65
CA LYS A 454 -0.64 13.22 12.41
C LYS A 454 0.17 13.32 13.71
N TRP A 455 0.25 12.23 14.47
CA TRP A 455 1.05 12.20 15.70
C TRP A 455 2.52 12.58 15.45
N ARG A 456 3.11 12.05 14.39
CA ARG A 456 4.49 12.34 14.01
C ARG A 456 4.68 13.80 13.58
N LEU A 457 3.76 14.36 12.81
CA LEU A 457 3.77 15.78 12.44
C LEU A 457 3.73 16.69 13.66
N GLU A 458 2.85 16.40 14.61
CA GLU A 458 2.64 17.23 15.80
C GLU A 458 3.75 17.07 16.86
N ASN A 459 4.21 15.83 17.09
CA ASN A 459 5.15 15.54 18.19
C ASN A 459 6.62 15.57 17.74
N ASN A 460 6.95 15.04 16.56
CA ASN A 460 8.33 15.04 16.09
C ASN A 460 8.69 16.35 15.35
N GLU A 461 7.82 16.82 14.49
CA GLU A 461 8.07 17.97 13.61
C GLU A 461 7.55 19.30 14.18
N LYS A 462 6.82 19.24 15.31
CA LYS A 462 6.19 20.41 15.95
C LYS A 462 5.30 21.22 14.99
N LEU A 463 4.57 20.49 14.14
CA LEU A 463 3.67 21.04 13.14
C LEU A 463 2.23 20.60 13.42
N PRO A 464 1.41 21.41 14.10
CA PRO A 464 0.01 21.09 14.32
C PRO A 464 -0.77 21.08 13.01
N VAL A 465 -1.55 20.03 12.79
CA VAL A 465 -2.36 19.84 11.58
C VAL A 465 -3.81 19.46 11.92
N LYS A 466 -4.70 19.67 10.98
CA LYS A 466 -6.10 19.25 11.05
C LYS A 466 -6.43 18.32 9.90
N TYR A 467 -7.19 17.27 10.18
CA TYR A 467 -7.85 16.44 9.18
C TYR A 467 -9.27 16.95 8.92
N GLU A 468 -9.65 16.94 7.65
CA GLU A 468 -11.00 17.26 7.18
C GLU A 468 -11.49 16.16 6.24
N GLU A 469 -12.81 16.10 6.05
CA GLU A 469 -13.38 15.22 5.03
C GLU A 469 -12.95 15.70 3.63
N PRO A 470 -12.52 14.78 2.75
CA PRO A 470 -12.26 15.12 1.37
C PRO A 470 -13.54 15.64 0.68
N LYS A 471 -13.42 16.72 -0.06
CA LYS A 471 -14.50 17.18 -0.92
C LYS A 471 -14.73 16.19 -2.06
N ILE A 472 -15.95 16.11 -2.54
CA ILE A 472 -16.31 15.27 -3.68
C ILE A 472 -16.12 16.06 -4.98
N PRO A 473 -15.41 15.51 -5.98
CA PRO A 473 -15.23 16.17 -7.28
C PRO A 473 -16.48 16.00 -8.16
N TYR A 474 -17.52 16.77 -7.88
CA TYR A 474 -18.73 16.78 -8.71
C TYR A 474 -18.46 17.33 -10.10
N ARG A 475 -19.37 17.05 -11.03
CA ARG A 475 -19.40 17.61 -12.39
C ARG A 475 -20.76 18.23 -12.66
N GLU A 476 -20.82 19.15 -13.61
CA GLU A 476 -22.06 19.74 -14.10
C GLU A 476 -22.24 19.39 -15.58
N THR A 477 -23.48 19.20 -15.97
CA THR A 477 -23.87 18.98 -17.36
C THR A 477 -25.26 19.54 -17.61
N ILE A 478 -25.72 19.46 -18.85
CA ILE A 478 -27.03 19.89 -19.27
C ILE A 478 -27.80 18.73 -19.89
N THR A 479 -29.13 18.85 -19.93
CA THR A 479 -30.02 17.78 -20.39
C THR A 479 -30.83 18.11 -21.62
N LYS A 480 -30.93 19.38 -21.99
CA LYS A 480 -31.70 19.88 -23.16
C LYS A 480 -30.99 21.04 -23.82
N ALA A 481 -31.38 21.33 -25.04
CA ALA A 481 -30.90 22.53 -25.74
C ALA A 481 -31.49 23.80 -25.15
N ALA A 482 -30.70 24.86 -25.11
CA ALA A 482 -31.14 26.22 -24.76
C ALA A 482 -30.30 27.24 -25.52
N ARG A 483 -30.85 28.43 -25.69
CA ARG A 483 -30.15 29.57 -26.29
C ARG A 483 -30.04 30.73 -25.34
N ALA A 484 -29.02 31.55 -25.51
CA ALA A 484 -28.89 32.83 -24.88
C ALA A 484 -28.09 33.78 -25.75
N ASP A 485 -28.36 35.05 -25.57
CA ASP A 485 -27.61 36.15 -26.15
C ASP A 485 -27.15 37.07 -25.01
N TYR A 486 -25.92 37.53 -25.11
CA TYR A 486 -25.35 38.42 -24.12
C TYR A 486 -24.56 39.53 -24.77
N ARG A 487 -24.83 40.76 -24.35
CA ARG A 487 -24.13 41.97 -24.79
C ARG A 487 -23.26 42.50 -23.67
N HIS A 488 -21.93 42.44 -23.85
CA HIS A 488 -21.00 43.14 -23.00
C HIS A 488 -20.79 44.56 -23.54
N LYS A 489 -21.13 45.53 -22.73
CA LYS A 489 -20.89 46.95 -23.04
C LYS A 489 -20.37 47.68 -21.81
N LYS A 490 -19.18 48.28 -21.91
CA LYS A 490 -18.62 49.12 -20.86
C LYS A 490 -18.03 50.36 -21.47
N GLN A 491 -18.41 51.53 -20.96
CA GLN A 491 -17.86 52.81 -21.33
C GLN A 491 -17.27 53.47 -20.09
N SER A 492 -15.94 53.65 -20.08
CA SER A 492 -15.22 54.34 -19.01
C SER A 492 -14.09 55.15 -19.64
N GLY A 493 -14.30 56.44 -19.91
CA GLY A 493 -13.29 57.44 -20.25
C GLY A 493 -12.11 57.00 -21.13
N GLY A 494 -12.36 56.58 -22.38
CA GLY A 494 -11.38 56.06 -23.32
C GLY A 494 -12.01 55.12 -24.34
N ALA A 495 -11.23 54.22 -24.95
CA ALA A 495 -11.77 53.17 -25.82
C ALA A 495 -12.73 52.28 -25.04
N GLY A 496 -13.99 52.18 -25.51
CA GLY A 496 -15.05 51.40 -24.90
C GLY A 496 -14.81 49.87 -25.05
N GLN A 497 -15.65 49.08 -24.42
CA GLN A 497 -15.70 47.63 -24.60
C GLN A 497 -17.07 47.24 -25.16
N PHE A 498 -17.11 46.53 -26.27
CA PHE A 498 -18.34 46.03 -26.87
C PHE A 498 -18.16 44.66 -27.50
N GLY A 499 -19.05 43.75 -27.18
CA GLY A 499 -19.17 42.45 -27.82
C GLY A 499 -20.53 41.82 -27.51
N GLU A 500 -21.17 41.29 -28.53
CA GLU A 500 -22.46 40.58 -28.37
C GLU A 500 -22.36 39.21 -29.01
N VAL A 501 -22.73 38.18 -28.28
CA VAL A 501 -22.69 36.77 -28.69
C VAL A 501 -24.05 36.15 -28.53
N HIS A 502 -24.50 35.48 -29.57
CA HIS A 502 -25.72 34.66 -29.58
C HIS A 502 -25.30 33.21 -29.78
N LEU A 503 -25.64 32.34 -28.82
CA LEU A 503 -25.27 30.96 -28.86
C LEU A 503 -26.38 30.00 -28.41
N ILE A 504 -26.21 28.74 -28.84
CA ILE A 504 -27.05 27.62 -28.43
C ILE A 504 -26.12 26.65 -27.71
N VAL A 505 -26.57 26.10 -26.60
CA VAL A 505 -25.92 24.98 -25.89
C VAL A 505 -26.82 23.77 -25.95
N GLU A 506 -26.22 22.59 -26.04
CA GLU A 506 -26.93 21.32 -25.99
C GLU A 506 -26.03 20.23 -25.38
N PRO A 507 -26.62 19.14 -24.80
CA PRO A 507 -25.84 18.01 -24.35
C PRO A 507 -25.12 17.36 -25.53
N TYR A 508 -23.86 17.01 -25.34
CA TYR A 508 -23.06 16.35 -26.35
C TYR A 508 -22.88 14.85 -26.05
N LYS A 509 -23.09 14.05 -27.09
CA LYS A 509 -22.69 12.64 -27.12
C LYS A 509 -21.88 12.40 -28.41
N GLU A 510 -20.87 11.55 -28.31
CA GLU A 510 -20.00 11.25 -29.43
C GLU A 510 -20.79 10.74 -30.64
N GLY A 511 -20.45 11.24 -31.82
CA GLY A 511 -21.16 10.92 -33.07
C GLY A 511 -22.51 11.59 -33.27
N MET A 512 -22.91 12.49 -32.38
CA MET A 512 -24.19 13.20 -32.48
C MET A 512 -24.17 14.23 -33.65
N PRO A 513 -25.07 14.11 -34.63
CA PRO A 513 -25.13 15.07 -35.74
C PRO A 513 -25.56 16.46 -35.28
N VAL A 514 -25.14 17.47 -36.02
CA VAL A 514 -25.61 18.87 -35.82
C VAL A 514 -26.91 19.06 -36.59
N PRO A 515 -28.02 19.43 -35.92
CA PRO A 515 -29.26 19.76 -36.61
C PRO A 515 -29.08 20.99 -37.48
N ASP A 516 -29.76 21.01 -38.64
CA ASP A 516 -29.79 22.17 -39.52
C ASP A 516 -30.62 23.32 -38.96
N THR A 517 -31.52 23.05 -38.02
CA THR A 517 -32.45 24.02 -37.43
C THR A 517 -32.75 23.69 -35.98
N TYR A 518 -32.79 24.71 -35.14
CA TYR A 518 -33.26 24.65 -33.75
C TYR A 518 -34.54 25.49 -33.61
N LYS A 519 -35.45 25.05 -32.77
CA LYS A 519 -36.68 25.78 -32.45
C LYS A 519 -36.75 26.13 -30.98
N PHE A 520 -36.88 27.41 -30.66
CA PHE A 520 -37.06 27.92 -29.31
C PHE A 520 -38.26 28.91 -29.30
N ASN A 521 -39.22 28.65 -28.46
CA ASN A 521 -40.40 29.51 -28.29
C ASN A 521 -41.11 29.84 -29.63
N GLY A 522 -41.19 28.86 -30.55
CA GLY A 522 -41.82 29.02 -31.85
C GLY A 522 -40.96 29.70 -32.93
N GLN A 523 -39.78 30.16 -32.59
CA GLN A 523 -38.82 30.75 -33.51
C GLN A 523 -37.80 29.73 -33.99
N GLU A 524 -37.51 29.73 -35.30
CA GLU A 524 -36.53 28.84 -35.93
C GLU A 524 -35.17 29.53 -36.09
N PHE A 525 -34.11 28.79 -35.76
CA PHE A 525 -32.75 29.22 -35.93
C PHE A 525 -32.03 28.23 -36.86
N LYS A 526 -31.63 28.69 -38.05
CA LYS A 526 -30.90 27.93 -39.03
C LYS A 526 -29.42 27.88 -38.66
N ILE A 527 -28.82 26.70 -38.75
CA ILE A 527 -27.43 26.48 -38.44
C ILE A 527 -26.69 26.07 -39.72
N THR A 528 -25.62 26.78 -40.02
CA THR A 528 -24.69 26.46 -41.09
C THR A 528 -23.31 26.27 -40.49
N VAL A 529 -22.85 25.05 -40.40
CA VAL A 529 -21.54 24.74 -39.80
C VAL A 529 -20.43 25.30 -40.70
N ARG A 530 -19.65 26.22 -40.15
CA ARG A 530 -18.47 26.84 -40.77
C ARG A 530 -17.17 26.24 -40.25
N GLY A 531 -17.18 25.73 -39.03
CA GLY A 531 -16.08 25.10 -38.37
C GLY A 531 -16.50 24.38 -37.10
N THR A 532 -15.83 23.28 -36.80
CA THR A 532 -16.07 22.48 -35.59
C THR A 532 -14.75 22.26 -34.90
N GLU A 533 -14.72 22.49 -33.61
CA GLU A 533 -13.57 22.22 -32.77
C GLU A 533 -13.97 21.32 -31.61
N GLU A 534 -13.41 20.14 -31.51
CA GLU A 534 -13.64 19.22 -30.39
C GLU A 534 -12.48 19.33 -29.41
N ILE A 535 -12.77 19.67 -28.16
CA ILE A 535 -11.79 19.89 -27.12
C ILE A 535 -11.99 18.82 -26.03
N PRO A 536 -11.09 17.82 -25.92
CA PRO A 536 -11.09 16.92 -24.77
C PRO A 536 -10.74 17.71 -23.51
N LEU A 537 -11.53 17.53 -22.45
CA LEU A 537 -11.37 18.23 -21.19
C LEU A 537 -10.45 17.44 -20.26
N GLU A 538 -9.56 18.12 -19.54
CA GLU A 538 -8.65 17.48 -18.58
C GLU A 538 -9.40 16.75 -17.45
N TRP A 539 -10.60 17.24 -17.10
CA TRP A 539 -11.48 16.64 -16.10
C TRP A 539 -12.49 15.62 -16.63
N GLY A 540 -12.30 15.18 -17.87
CA GLY A 540 -13.15 14.20 -18.56
C GLY A 540 -14.28 14.84 -19.37
N GLY A 541 -14.71 14.12 -20.41
CA GLY A 541 -15.68 14.62 -21.36
C GLY A 541 -15.10 15.59 -22.39
N LYS A 542 -15.98 16.22 -23.15
CA LYS A 542 -15.60 17.14 -24.24
C LYS A 542 -16.40 18.45 -24.19
N LEU A 543 -15.80 19.51 -24.72
CA LEU A 543 -16.46 20.70 -25.23
C LEU A 543 -16.39 20.65 -26.75
N VAL A 544 -17.53 20.72 -27.43
CA VAL A 544 -17.61 20.86 -28.88
C VAL A 544 -18.05 22.27 -29.21
N PHE A 545 -17.16 22.99 -29.87
CA PHE A 545 -17.41 24.38 -30.27
C PHE A 545 -17.70 24.45 -31.78
N ILE A 546 -18.87 24.96 -32.16
CA ILE A 546 -19.28 25.11 -33.55
C ILE A 546 -19.43 26.58 -33.90
N ASN A 547 -18.69 26.97 -34.94
CA ASN A 547 -18.89 28.26 -35.58
C ASN A 547 -19.98 28.15 -36.65
N SER A 548 -21.07 28.89 -36.50
CA SER A 548 -22.16 29.02 -37.44
C SER A 548 -22.45 30.49 -37.79
N ILE A 549 -21.44 31.34 -37.68
CA ILE A 549 -21.59 32.77 -38.02
C ILE A 549 -21.77 32.94 -39.52
N VAL A 550 -22.80 33.65 -39.89
CA VAL A 550 -23.14 34.01 -41.28
C VAL A 550 -23.15 35.54 -41.41
N GLY A 551 -22.69 36.04 -42.53
CA GLY A 551 -22.74 37.48 -42.85
C GLY A 551 -21.71 38.33 -42.09
N GLY A 552 -20.74 37.75 -41.41
CA GLY A 552 -19.66 38.49 -40.77
C GLY A 552 -20.10 39.33 -39.55
N SER A 553 -21.16 38.91 -38.85
CA SER A 553 -21.64 39.61 -37.65
C SER A 553 -20.61 39.63 -36.50
N ILE A 554 -19.74 38.63 -36.44
CA ILE A 554 -18.57 38.58 -35.60
C ILE A 554 -17.34 38.24 -36.46
N ASP A 555 -16.27 39.01 -36.36
CA ASP A 555 -15.02 38.74 -37.03
C ASP A 555 -14.42 37.41 -36.48
N ALA A 556 -13.95 36.55 -37.39
CA ALA A 556 -13.42 35.25 -37.03
C ALA A 556 -12.24 35.33 -36.02
N ARG A 557 -11.51 36.44 -35.97
CA ARG A 557 -10.43 36.67 -34.99
C ARG A 557 -10.90 36.64 -33.54
N PHE A 558 -12.18 36.87 -33.27
CA PHE A 558 -12.74 36.90 -31.92
C PHE A 558 -13.31 35.55 -31.46
N LEU A 559 -13.42 34.55 -32.35
CA LEU A 559 -13.91 33.23 -31.99
C LEU A 559 -13.03 32.52 -30.93
N PRO A 560 -11.70 32.58 -30.99
CA PRO A 560 -10.86 32.05 -29.91
C PRO A 560 -11.11 32.69 -28.55
N ALA A 561 -11.39 34.00 -28.52
CA ALA A 561 -11.73 34.72 -27.29
C ALA A 561 -13.08 34.27 -26.71
N ILE A 562 -14.09 34.08 -27.55
CA ILE A 562 -15.39 33.53 -27.17
C ILE A 562 -15.22 32.12 -26.56
N MET A 563 -14.47 31.25 -27.25
CA MET A 563 -14.20 29.91 -26.78
C MET A 563 -13.45 29.90 -25.44
N LYS A 564 -12.48 30.79 -25.26
CA LYS A 564 -11.78 30.97 -24.00
C LYS A 564 -12.70 31.41 -22.86
N GLY A 565 -13.65 32.28 -23.14
CA GLY A 565 -14.67 32.69 -22.18
C GLY A 565 -15.58 31.54 -21.76
N ILE A 566 -16.04 30.75 -22.73
CA ILE A 566 -16.84 29.54 -22.50
C ILE A 566 -16.05 28.53 -21.66
N MET A 567 -14.80 28.27 -22.02
CA MET A 567 -13.92 27.34 -21.29
C MET A 567 -13.71 27.77 -19.84
N SER A 568 -13.49 29.06 -19.60
CA SER A 568 -13.35 29.60 -18.24
C SER A 568 -14.60 29.39 -17.39
N ARG A 569 -15.78 29.41 -18.00
CA ARG A 569 -17.05 29.15 -17.30
C ARG A 569 -17.31 27.66 -17.11
N MET A 570 -16.75 26.79 -17.96
CA MET A 570 -16.78 25.35 -17.76
C MET A 570 -15.85 24.91 -16.63
N GLU A 571 -14.75 25.60 -16.40
CA GLU A 571 -13.86 25.36 -15.26
C GLU A 571 -14.52 25.74 -13.91
N GLN A 572 -15.44 26.68 -13.95
CA GLN A 572 -16.26 27.13 -12.82
C GLN A 572 -17.73 27.07 -13.20
N GLY A 573 -18.30 25.87 -13.19
CA GLY A 573 -19.65 25.60 -13.65
C GLY A 573 -20.70 26.54 -13.07
N PRO A 574 -21.72 26.92 -13.86
CA PRO A 574 -22.73 27.91 -13.46
C PRO A 574 -23.62 27.51 -12.29
N LEU A 575 -23.65 26.20 -11.93
CA LEU A 575 -24.58 25.68 -10.94
C LEU A 575 -23.98 25.68 -9.52
N THR A 576 -22.81 25.07 -9.35
CA THR A 576 -22.12 24.92 -8.06
C THR A 576 -20.61 25.20 -8.14
N GLY A 577 -20.15 25.77 -9.24
CA GLY A 577 -18.72 25.99 -9.46
C GLY A 577 -17.92 24.74 -9.80
N SER A 578 -18.57 23.60 -9.97
CA SER A 578 -17.91 22.35 -10.36
C SER A 578 -17.60 22.33 -11.85
N TYR A 579 -16.63 21.56 -12.29
CA TYR A 579 -16.29 21.44 -13.71
C TYR A 579 -17.50 20.98 -14.55
N ALA A 580 -17.79 21.69 -15.64
CA ALA A 580 -18.82 21.30 -16.60
C ALA A 580 -18.23 20.43 -17.72
N ARG A 581 -19.01 19.51 -18.26
CA ARG A 581 -18.58 18.59 -19.30
C ARG A 581 -19.69 18.20 -20.27
N ASP A 582 -19.29 17.68 -21.44
CA ASP A 582 -20.18 17.13 -22.48
C ASP A 582 -21.24 18.13 -22.96
N VAL A 583 -20.75 19.27 -23.37
CA VAL A 583 -21.55 20.37 -23.90
C VAL A 583 -21.12 20.70 -25.32
N ARG A 584 -22.07 20.84 -26.24
CA ARG A 584 -21.87 21.42 -27.56
C ARG A 584 -22.39 22.85 -27.57
N VAL A 585 -21.56 23.77 -28.00
CA VAL A 585 -21.88 25.20 -28.09
C VAL A 585 -21.85 25.61 -29.57
N ILE A 586 -22.90 26.21 -30.00
CA ILE A 586 -23.04 26.73 -31.37
C ILE A 586 -23.16 28.24 -31.30
N VAL A 587 -22.15 28.94 -31.78
CA VAL A 587 -22.20 30.41 -31.93
C VAL A 587 -22.71 30.70 -33.31
N TYR A 588 -23.91 31.27 -33.39
CA TYR A 588 -24.62 31.45 -34.68
C TYR A 588 -24.80 32.90 -35.09
N ASP A 589 -24.74 33.87 -34.17
CA ASP A 589 -24.87 35.30 -34.46
C ASP A 589 -24.20 36.16 -33.37
N GLY A 590 -24.20 37.47 -33.59
CA GLY A 590 -23.68 38.41 -32.63
C GLY A 590 -23.59 39.80 -33.23
N LYS A 591 -22.96 40.74 -32.52
CA LYS A 591 -22.66 42.08 -32.99
C LYS A 591 -21.28 42.53 -32.53
N MET A 592 -20.61 43.27 -33.40
CA MET A 592 -19.37 43.98 -33.08
C MET A 592 -19.49 45.46 -33.37
N HIS A 593 -18.63 46.23 -32.68
CA HIS A 593 -18.51 47.66 -32.90
C HIS A 593 -17.16 47.97 -33.55
N PRO A 594 -17.10 48.82 -34.59
CA PRO A 594 -15.87 49.04 -35.35
C PRO A 594 -14.66 49.50 -34.50
N VAL A 595 -14.91 50.19 -33.40
CA VAL A 595 -13.86 50.82 -32.56
C VAL A 595 -13.74 50.12 -31.20
N ASP A 596 -14.85 49.71 -30.57
CA ASP A 596 -14.88 49.26 -29.17
C ASP A 596 -14.84 47.75 -29.00
N SER A 597 -14.86 46.98 -30.08
CA SER A 597 -14.78 45.53 -30.03
C SER A 597 -13.31 45.04 -29.88
N ASN A 598 -13.08 44.25 -28.86
CA ASN A 598 -11.80 43.62 -28.57
C ASN A 598 -11.98 42.19 -28.02
N GLU A 599 -10.88 41.46 -27.85
CA GLU A 599 -10.90 40.08 -27.36
C GLU A 599 -11.55 39.94 -25.97
N ILE A 600 -11.27 40.88 -25.06
CA ILE A 600 -11.84 40.87 -23.69
C ILE A 600 -13.35 40.99 -23.73
N SER A 601 -13.89 41.87 -24.59
CA SER A 601 -15.33 42.08 -24.74
C SER A 601 -16.04 40.81 -25.21
N PHE A 602 -15.46 40.09 -26.18
CA PHE A 602 -16.02 38.84 -26.70
C PHE A 602 -15.82 37.67 -25.77
N MET A 603 -14.68 37.63 -25.02
CA MET A 603 -14.47 36.64 -23.98
C MET A 603 -15.56 36.75 -22.90
N LEU A 604 -15.84 37.95 -22.41
CA LEU A 604 -16.87 38.19 -21.40
C LEU A 604 -18.28 37.95 -21.94
N ALA A 605 -18.56 38.37 -23.17
CA ALA A 605 -19.84 38.11 -23.82
C ALA A 605 -20.09 36.60 -24.00
N GLY A 606 -19.14 35.87 -24.50
CA GLY A 606 -19.22 34.42 -24.64
C GLY A 606 -19.39 33.70 -23.30
N ARG A 607 -18.61 34.07 -22.29
CA ARG A 607 -18.72 33.52 -20.93
C ARG A 607 -20.11 33.70 -20.34
N ASN A 608 -20.68 34.92 -20.44
CA ASN A 608 -21.95 35.22 -19.83
C ASN A 608 -23.14 34.66 -20.64
N ALA A 609 -23.08 34.65 -21.97
CA ALA A 609 -24.07 33.99 -22.82
C ALA A 609 -24.12 32.48 -22.54
N PHE A 610 -22.97 31.83 -22.42
CA PHE A 610 -22.86 30.42 -22.06
C PHE A 610 -23.46 30.15 -20.67
N SER A 611 -23.15 30.98 -19.68
CA SER A 611 -23.65 30.82 -18.32
C SER A 611 -25.19 30.88 -18.29
N GLU A 612 -25.77 31.82 -18.99
CA GLU A 612 -27.23 32.00 -19.07
C GLU A 612 -27.92 30.85 -19.82
N ALA A 613 -27.38 30.44 -20.96
CA ALA A 613 -27.88 29.29 -21.71
C ALA A 613 -27.78 27.98 -20.91
N PHE A 614 -26.66 27.76 -20.22
CA PHE A 614 -26.45 26.58 -19.40
C PHE A 614 -27.50 26.47 -18.28
N LYS A 615 -27.79 27.54 -17.58
CA LYS A 615 -28.80 27.57 -16.52
C LYS A 615 -30.20 27.22 -17.03
N ASN A 616 -30.50 27.53 -18.30
CA ASN A 616 -31.78 27.25 -18.93
C ASN A 616 -31.86 25.92 -19.67
N ALA A 617 -30.77 25.18 -19.70
CA ALA A 617 -30.62 23.91 -20.43
C ALA A 617 -30.88 22.65 -19.58
N GLY A 618 -31.66 22.79 -18.50
CA GLY A 618 -31.92 21.69 -17.57
C GLY A 618 -30.63 21.15 -16.92
N PRO A 619 -29.85 21.99 -16.24
CA PRO A 619 -28.57 21.62 -15.71
C PRO A 619 -28.69 20.56 -14.61
N LYS A 620 -27.73 19.63 -14.55
CA LYS A 620 -27.64 18.52 -13.60
C LYS A 620 -26.27 18.42 -13.03
N ILE A 621 -26.18 17.92 -11.79
CA ILE A 621 -24.93 17.57 -11.13
C ILE A 621 -24.66 16.08 -11.32
N LEU A 622 -23.42 15.77 -11.64
CA LEU A 622 -22.89 14.41 -11.74
C LEU A 622 -21.99 14.10 -10.53
N GLU A 623 -22.11 12.90 -10.01
CA GLU A 623 -21.22 12.38 -8.96
C GLU A 623 -20.31 11.28 -9.51
N PRO A 624 -19.07 11.17 -8.99
CA PRO A 624 -18.18 10.07 -9.37
C PRO A 624 -18.67 8.76 -8.78
N ILE A 625 -18.75 7.73 -9.62
CA ILE A 625 -19.08 6.36 -9.27
C ILE A 625 -17.82 5.51 -9.37
N TYR A 626 -17.62 4.66 -8.39
CA TYR A 626 -16.48 3.75 -8.32
C TYR A 626 -16.92 2.31 -8.46
N ASP A 627 -16.14 1.53 -9.20
CA ASP A 627 -16.22 0.07 -9.17
C ASP A 627 -15.51 -0.40 -7.89
N VAL A 628 -16.24 -1.08 -7.04
CA VAL A 628 -15.76 -1.58 -5.76
C VAL A 628 -15.82 -3.11 -5.77
N GLU A 629 -14.70 -3.75 -5.50
CA GLU A 629 -14.62 -5.19 -5.30
C GLU A 629 -14.30 -5.47 -3.84
N VAL A 630 -15.18 -6.19 -3.17
CA VAL A 630 -15.03 -6.54 -1.75
C VAL A 630 -14.78 -8.03 -1.63
N PHE A 631 -13.69 -8.40 -0.95
CA PHE A 631 -13.36 -9.77 -0.60
C PHE A 631 -13.73 -10.01 0.86
N VAL A 632 -14.73 -10.82 1.08
CA VAL A 632 -15.35 -11.05 2.40
C VAL A 632 -15.44 -12.54 2.70
N PRO A 633 -15.19 -13.00 3.96
CA PRO A 633 -15.49 -14.35 4.36
C PRO A 633 -16.98 -14.67 4.20
N SER A 634 -17.31 -15.89 3.79
CA SER A 634 -18.69 -16.30 3.51
C SER A 634 -19.63 -16.07 4.69
N ASP A 635 -19.15 -16.21 5.94
CA ASP A 635 -19.93 -16.02 7.17
C ASP A 635 -20.31 -14.55 7.45
N ARG A 636 -19.68 -13.59 6.77
CA ARG A 636 -19.91 -12.13 6.93
C ARG A 636 -20.50 -11.46 5.69
N MET A 637 -20.77 -12.22 4.67
CA MET A 637 -21.25 -11.69 3.40
C MET A 637 -22.57 -10.94 3.53
N GLY A 638 -23.51 -11.44 4.32
CA GLY A 638 -24.82 -10.80 4.54
C GLY A 638 -24.70 -9.40 5.16
N ASP A 639 -23.86 -9.27 6.18
CA ASP A 639 -23.62 -7.98 6.86
C ASP A 639 -22.98 -6.95 5.92
N VAL A 640 -22.01 -7.38 5.13
CA VAL A 640 -21.31 -6.52 4.15
C VAL A 640 -22.24 -6.11 3.01
N MET A 641 -23.06 -7.02 2.51
CA MET A 641 -24.06 -6.72 1.47
C MET A 641 -25.09 -5.71 1.96
N GLY A 642 -25.58 -5.88 3.19
CA GLY A 642 -26.51 -4.93 3.81
C GLY A 642 -25.92 -3.53 3.98
N ASP A 643 -24.66 -3.43 4.39
CA ASP A 643 -23.95 -2.14 4.50
C ASP A 643 -23.79 -1.48 3.12
N LEU A 644 -23.38 -2.23 2.10
CA LEU A 644 -23.24 -1.71 0.73
C LEU A 644 -24.58 -1.21 0.17
N GLN A 645 -25.67 -1.92 0.41
CA GLN A 645 -27.01 -1.46 0.00
C GLN A 645 -27.38 -0.13 0.68
N GLY A 646 -27.04 0.03 1.95
CA GLY A 646 -27.21 1.29 2.68
C GLY A 646 -26.36 2.46 2.11
N ARG A 647 -25.33 2.15 1.35
CA ARG A 647 -24.45 3.12 0.67
C ARG A 647 -24.82 3.39 -0.79
N ARG A 648 -26.06 3.18 -1.17
CA ARG A 648 -26.55 3.34 -2.55
C ARG A 648 -25.74 2.49 -3.57
N ALA A 649 -25.18 1.38 -3.13
CA ALA A 649 -24.42 0.49 -4.01
C ALA A 649 -25.35 -0.27 -4.95
N MET A 650 -24.92 -0.40 -6.21
CA MET A 650 -25.51 -1.30 -7.19
C MET A 650 -24.66 -2.55 -7.27
N ILE A 651 -25.18 -3.67 -6.76
CA ILE A 651 -24.47 -4.96 -6.80
C ILE A 651 -24.48 -5.46 -8.24
N MET A 652 -23.30 -5.68 -8.80
CA MET A 652 -23.10 -6.10 -10.19
C MET A 652 -22.88 -7.61 -10.32
N GLY A 653 -22.36 -8.24 -9.28
CA GLY A 653 -22.11 -9.68 -9.29
C GLY A 653 -21.47 -10.18 -8.02
N MET A 654 -21.45 -11.51 -7.91
CA MET A 654 -20.81 -12.24 -6.82
C MET A 654 -20.12 -13.48 -7.37
N SER A 655 -18.97 -13.80 -6.79
CA SER A 655 -18.25 -15.04 -7.08
C SER A 655 -17.56 -15.56 -5.83
N SER A 656 -17.37 -16.88 -5.75
CA SER A 656 -16.64 -17.50 -4.64
C SER A 656 -15.23 -17.86 -5.08
N GLU A 657 -14.25 -17.51 -4.27
CA GLU A 657 -12.84 -17.79 -4.54
C GLU A 657 -12.11 -18.17 -3.25
N LYS A 658 -11.64 -19.41 -3.17
CA LYS A 658 -10.81 -19.91 -2.05
C LYS A 658 -11.35 -19.62 -0.64
N GLY A 659 -12.65 -19.82 -0.41
CA GLY A 659 -13.30 -19.60 0.90
C GLY A 659 -13.65 -18.13 1.20
N PHE A 660 -13.46 -17.24 0.24
CA PHE A 660 -13.91 -15.86 0.25
C PHE A 660 -14.96 -15.64 -0.82
N GLU A 661 -15.91 -14.78 -0.53
CA GLU A 661 -16.87 -14.26 -1.50
C GLU A 661 -16.34 -12.92 -2.03
N LYS A 662 -16.36 -12.78 -3.35
CA LYS A 662 -16.06 -11.53 -4.04
C LYS A 662 -17.36 -10.84 -4.43
N LEU A 663 -17.61 -9.67 -3.87
CA LEU A 663 -18.72 -8.80 -4.24
C LEU A 663 -18.20 -7.71 -5.18
N VAL A 664 -18.88 -7.52 -6.30
CA VAL A 664 -18.59 -6.42 -7.24
C VAL A 664 -19.78 -5.47 -7.23
N ALA A 665 -19.52 -4.20 -6.97
CA ALA A 665 -20.55 -3.17 -6.89
C ALA A 665 -20.09 -1.85 -7.50
N LYS A 666 -21.06 -1.02 -7.93
CA LYS A 666 -20.86 0.38 -8.27
C LYS A 666 -21.38 1.24 -7.12
N VAL A 667 -20.53 2.10 -6.58
CA VAL A 667 -20.84 2.89 -5.39
C VAL A 667 -20.42 4.35 -5.61
N PRO A 668 -21.27 5.33 -5.25
CA PRO A 668 -20.89 6.73 -5.27
C PRO A 668 -19.73 7.00 -4.31
N LEU A 669 -18.75 7.80 -4.72
CA LEU A 669 -17.57 8.10 -3.90
C LEU A 669 -17.94 8.67 -2.53
N LYS A 670 -18.96 9.53 -2.47
CA LYS A 670 -19.44 10.13 -1.21
C LYS A 670 -19.84 9.08 -0.18
N GLU A 671 -20.42 7.96 -0.62
CA GLU A 671 -20.86 6.87 0.25
C GLU A 671 -19.73 5.95 0.71
N MET A 672 -18.55 6.11 0.10
CA MET A 672 -17.34 5.36 0.49
C MET A 672 -16.56 6.01 1.63
N SER A 673 -17.01 7.15 2.13
CA SER A 673 -16.42 7.78 3.32
C SER A 673 -16.45 6.80 4.49
N SER A 674 -15.28 6.62 5.12
CA SER A 674 -15.08 5.69 6.26
C SER A 674 -15.46 4.22 6.00
N TYR A 675 -15.59 3.81 4.74
CA TYR A 675 -15.93 2.41 4.41
C TYR A 675 -14.89 1.41 4.91
N SER A 676 -13.60 1.76 4.83
CA SER A 676 -12.52 0.94 5.37
C SER A 676 -12.74 0.59 6.86
N THR A 677 -13.11 1.57 7.66
CA THR A 677 -13.39 1.40 9.09
C THR A 677 -14.66 0.56 9.31
N ALA A 678 -15.73 0.84 8.57
CA ALA A 678 -16.98 0.10 8.65
C ALA A 678 -16.80 -1.38 8.26
N LEU A 679 -16.13 -1.65 7.15
CA LEU A 679 -15.85 -3.01 6.68
C LEU A 679 -15.00 -3.79 7.70
N SER A 680 -13.98 -3.16 8.26
CA SER A 680 -13.14 -3.76 9.31
C SER A 680 -13.96 -4.12 10.55
N SER A 681 -14.84 -3.22 10.97
CA SER A 681 -15.73 -3.46 12.13
C SER A 681 -16.71 -4.62 11.88
N LEU A 682 -17.36 -4.67 10.71
CA LEU A 682 -18.32 -5.72 10.34
C LEU A 682 -17.69 -7.11 10.25
N THR A 683 -16.43 -7.18 9.87
CA THR A 683 -15.76 -8.45 9.55
C THR A 683 -14.63 -8.82 10.51
N GLY A 684 -14.41 -8.00 11.54
CA GLY A 684 -13.27 -8.15 12.45
C GLY A 684 -11.92 -8.01 11.71
N GLY A 685 -11.83 -7.18 10.65
CA GLY A 685 -10.66 -6.98 9.81
C GLY A 685 -10.38 -8.09 8.79
N ARG A 686 -11.28 -9.08 8.65
CA ARG A 686 -11.11 -10.23 7.73
C ARG A 686 -11.43 -9.93 6.28
N ALA A 687 -12.07 -8.80 5.99
CA ALA A 687 -12.39 -8.39 4.63
C ALA A 687 -11.38 -7.35 4.10
N SER A 688 -11.27 -7.30 2.80
CA SER A 688 -10.52 -6.27 2.09
C SER A 688 -11.33 -5.76 0.90
N PHE A 689 -11.00 -4.59 0.40
CA PHE A 689 -11.61 -4.07 -0.81
C PHE A 689 -10.62 -3.31 -1.66
N ILE A 690 -10.94 -3.23 -2.93
CA ILE A 690 -10.29 -2.35 -3.89
C ILE A 690 -11.36 -1.50 -4.55
N MET A 691 -11.00 -0.28 -4.94
CA MET A 691 -11.92 0.60 -5.66
C MET A 691 -11.20 1.32 -6.80
N LYS A 692 -11.91 1.49 -7.91
CA LYS A 692 -11.43 2.16 -9.10
C LYS A 692 -12.51 3.08 -9.64
N PHE A 693 -12.12 4.28 -10.09
CA PHE A 693 -13.06 5.18 -10.77
C PHE A 693 -13.71 4.48 -11.97
N SER A 694 -15.03 4.56 -12.07
CA SER A 694 -15.82 3.99 -13.16
C SER A 694 -16.35 5.09 -14.09
N SER A 695 -17.26 5.92 -13.59
CA SER A 695 -17.97 6.90 -14.41
C SER A 695 -18.55 8.03 -13.56
N TYR A 696 -19.08 9.02 -14.22
CA TYR A 696 -19.92 10.05 -13.62
C TYR A 696 -21.39 9.78 -13.91
N GLU A 697 -22.23 9.81 -12.90
CA GLU A 697 -23.68 9.57 -12.98
C GLU A 697 -24.45 10.72 -12.34
N LEU A 698 -25.69 10.92 -12.77
CA LEU A 698 -26.56 11.93 -12.20
C LEU A 698 -26.79 11.70 -10.70
N VAL A 699 -26.65 12.75 -9.91
CA VAL A 699 -27.07 12.70 -8.50
C VAL A 699 -28.58 12.64 -8.38
N PRO A 700 -29.16 12.05 -7.32
CA PRO A 700 -30.58 12.17 -7.00
C PRO A 700 -31.00 13.64 -6.84
N THR A 701 -32.26 13.98 -7.16
CA THR A 701 -32.76 15.35 -7.16
C THR A 701 -32.61 16.04 -5.80
N ASP A 702 -32.89 15.33 -4.72
CA ASP A 702 -32.74 15.84 -3.36
C ASP A 702 -31.28 16.18 -3.00
N VAL A 703 -30.34 15.38 -3.49
CA VAL A 703 -28.91 15.62 -3.33
C VAL A 703 -28.48 16.85 -4.12
N GLN A 704 -28.96 17.01 -5.34
CA GLN A 704 -28.70 18.19 -6.17
C GLN A 704 -29.20 19.47 -5.49
N ASP A 705 -30.44 19.48 -5.00
CA ASP A 705 -31.04 20.63 -4.33
C ASP A 705 -30.23 21.02 -3.08
N LYS A 706 -29.75 20.03 -2.32
CA LYS A 706 -28.91 20.30 -1.17
C LYS A 706 -27.57 20.91 -1.56
N LEU A 707 -26.90 20.37 -2.57
CA LEU A 707 -25.60 20.87 -3.04
C LEU A 707 -25.71 22.30 -3.55
N MET A 708 -26.80 22.64 -4.24
CA MET A 708 -27.05 24.00 -4.70
C MET A 708 -27.26 24.98 -3.55
N LYS A 709 -28.06 24.61 -2.54
CA LYS A 709 -28.28 25.42 -1.33
C LYS A 709 -26.99 25.64 -0.55
N ASP A 710 -26.17 24.59 -0.37
CA ASP A 710 -24.91 24.70 0.32
C ASP A 710 -23.91 25.61 -0.42
N PHE A 711 -23.94 25.61 -1.72
CA PHE A 711 -23.12 26.52 -2.54
C PHE A 711 -23.58 27.99 -2.44
N GLU A 712 -24.88 28.23 -2.52
CA GLU A 712 -25.44 29.57 -2.35
C GLU A 712 -25.14 30.15 -0.96
N ALA A 713 -25.26 29.34 0.08
CA ALA A 713 -24.95 29.75 1.45
C ALA A 713 -23.45 30.17 1.61
N LYS A 714 -22.54 29.48 0.99
CA LYS A 714 -21.11 29.82 1.01
C LYS A 714 -20.79 31.12 0.26
N GLN A 715 -21.48 31.39 -0.84
CA GLN A 715 -21.32 32.67 -1.58
C GLN A 715 -21.80 33.90 -0.79
N ILE A 716 -22.71 33.71 0.15
CA ILE A 716 -23.22 34.80 1.00
C ILE A 716 -22.23 35.09 2.14
N GLU A 717 -21.43 34.09 2.57
CA GLU A 717 -20.45 34.22 3.63
C GLU A 717 -19.09 34.81 3.14
N GLU A 718 -18.79 34.74 1.84
CA GLU A 718 -17.63 35.36 1.18
C GLU A 718 -17.99 36.80 0.71
#